data_878788e8fc13385a856a9a44f6b6395e
#
_entry.id   878788e8fc13385a856a9a44f6b6395e
#
_cell.length_a   1.000
_cell.length_b   1.000
_cell.length_c   1.000
_cell.angle_alpha   90.00
_cell.angle_beta   90.00
_cell.angle_gamma   90.00
#
_symmetry.space_group_name_H-M   'P 1'
#
loop_
_entity.id
_entity.type
_entity.pdbx_description
1 polymer ?
#
loop_
_entity_poly.entity_id
_entity_poly.type
_entity_poly.pdbx_seq_one_letter_code
_entity_poly.pdbx_strand_id
1 'polypeptide(L)'
;MFKKYLLAMTLTVTGCFANFASAEEFTVSDLQFKGLQRVTIGAALLSLPIREGDVVDDYDVSQAIKKLYSTSYFESIQLFRDGSVLIFKVKERPTISAIELTGNDKLSEDQILDSLKSSSIKVGDSLDRTTLTSIEKSLEDFYHSVGKYSAQVETIITPLPRNRVSVQFVFREGLTAKIEEINIVGNDVYTDTQLLKRLTLSDSGGWWDLFADDNYQKQKLAGDLEVIKSYYLDRGYIRFKIDETQVSLRPNKKGVYVTVNVNEGDIYKVKNVTFIGDLLGYDEDIKSLVSFTKGDVYAASDVSASEQSIRKYFGRLGYAFPEINTYPEIDDETNTVVVNFSVDPGQRGYVRYINISGNTTTKDVVLRREMRQMEGGWLSSEALETSRARLNRLGFFSKVDINTDRVSDDLVDVNVNVEEQSSGSFTAGIGFGTDSGISLSGGIQQSNFLGSGDKVSLQTKFNDYSVSADLSYDTPYLTKDGVSGGARIYYDKFEAAEANIVDYTNTTYGLSFSTGFPINEINRLGFSFGWENNGISQVNGYAQLEKFWDIYGSLQDSDGSANFKNFDFTATWTRNNLDRGQLATQGMSHTLRAKVTVPGSDLQFFKLNFDIRNYQRITDNGDWTTLLRGSLGYGNGYGTFEGNDQILPFFENYYVGGYRTVRGFSSNSIGPRAIYSGVSSGNATATYTDSAIGGNAKYTMSAELIFPVPFLDEAYARQVRSSLFVDAGEVWDTEFDNDAYKDICSYNCDYAGDYSKPGRLRASLGTQLTWVSPLGPLVFTLAVPLKEYDGDTTEIFSFNIGDTF
;
A
#
# COMPACT_ATOMS: atom_id res chain seq x y z
N MET A 1 -6.35 -58.52 -52.40
CA MET A 1 -6.13 -59.81 -53.05
C MET A 1 -6.07 -60.87 -51.98
N PHE A 2 -6.93 -61.91 -52.24
CA PHE A 2 -6.93 -63.27 -51.67
C PHE A 2 -7.14 -63.42 -50.17
N LYS A 3 -8.37 -63.72 -49.66
CA LYS A 3 -9.25 -64.90 -49.84
C LYS A 3 -8.61 -66.23 -49.39
N LYS A 4 -9.29 -66.82 -48.35
CA LYS A 4 -9.55 -68.20 -48.09
C LYS A 4 -8.37 -69.15 -47.67
N TYR A 5 -8.50 -69.67 -46.42
CA TYR A 5 -8.80 -71.11 -46.33
C TYR A 5 -9.47 -71.42 -45.01
N LEU A 6 -10.69 -71.95 -45.17
CA LEU A 6 -11.50 -72.63 -44.19
C LEU A 6 -11.10 -74.09 -44.26
N LEU A 7 -10.76 -74.78 -43.25
CA LEU A 7 -11.00 -76.18 -43.10
C LEU A 7 -11.11 -76.59 -41.63
N ALA A 8 -12.21 -77.28 -41.41
CA ALA A 8 -12.62 -77.87 -40.17
C ALA A 8 -11.75 -79.03 -39.74
N MET A 9 -11.51 -79.20 -38.42
CA MET A 9 -11.21 -80.49 -37.84
C MET A 9 -11.85 -80.64 -36.47
N THR A 10 -12.78 -81.53 -36.42
CA THR A 10 -13.62 -82.14 -35.39
C THR A 10 -12.93 -82.43 -34.05
N LEU A 11 -13.75 -82.14 -33.04
CA LEU A 11 -13.95 -82.81 -31.75
C LEU A 11 -12.91 -83.86 -31.29
N THR A 12 -12.27 -83.49 -30.17
CA THR A 12 -12.04 -84.45 -29.07
C THR A 12 -12.33 -83.74 -27.73
N VAL A 13 -13.50 -84.12 -27.20
CA VAL A 13 -13.89 -83.79 -25.81
C VAL A 13 -12.95 -84.56 -24.88
N THR A 14 -12.01 -83.89 -24.28
CA THR A 14 -11.35 -84.42 -23.10
C THR A 14 -11.61 -83.40 -21.95
N GLY A 15 -12.45 -83.81 -21.01
CA GLY A 15 -12.85 -82.99 -19.89
C GLY A 15 -11.63 -82.72 -19.05
N CYS A 16 -11.18 -81.45 -19.07
CA CYS A 16 -10.49 -80.83 -17.95
C CYS A 16 -11.52 -80.41 -16.92
N PHE A 17 -11.77 -81.22 -15.93
CA PHE A 17 -12.34 -80.75 -14.70
C PHE A 17 -11.44 -79.62 -14.20
N ALA A 18 -11.81 -78.37 -14.46
CA ALA A 18 -11.36 -77.20 -13.69
C ALA A 18 -11.81 -77.55 -12.25
N ASN A 19 -10.89 -78.02 -11.42
CA ASN A 19 -11.08 -77.83 -9.97
C ASN A 19 -11.35 -76.36 -9.75
N PHE A 20 -12.61 -76.00 -9.60
CA PHE A 20 -12.97 -74.80 -8.83
C PHE A 20 -12.41 -75.09 -7.46
N ALA A 21 -11.28 -74.47 -7.08
CA ALA A 21 -10.88 -74.32 -5.70
C ALA A 21 -12.08 -73.71 -5.02
N SER A 22 -12.95 -74.48 -4.39
CA SER A 22 -13.95 -74.02 -3.43
C SER A 22 -13.16 -73.20 -2.43
N ALA A 23 -13.38 -71.90 -2.30
CA ALA A 23 -12.86 -71.15 -1.20
C ALA A 23 -13.27 -71.86 0.08
N GLU A 24 -12.33 -72.45 0.82
CA GLU A 24 -12.59 -73.14 2.02
C GLU A 24 -13.08 -72.20 3.10
N GLU A 25 -14.40 -72.12 3.24
CA GLU A 25 -15.03 -71.30 4.31
C GLU A 25 -14.69 -72.01 5.65
N PHE A 26 -14.27 -71.14 6.63
CA PHE A 26 -14.01 -71.62 7.98
C PHE A 26 -14.53 -70.62 9.01
N THR A 27 -14.90 -71.13 10.17
CA THR A 27 -15.34 -70.31 11.29
C THR A 27 -14.15 -69.84 12.08
N VAL A 28 -13.99 -68.50 12.27
CA VAL A 28 -12.92 -67.94 13.09
C VAL A 28 -13.20 -68.09 14.55
N SER A 29 -12.38 -68.88 15.26
CA SER A 29 -12.52 -69.13 16.70
C SER A 29 -11.75 -68.10 17.56
N ASP A 30 -10.66 -67.51 17.02
CA ASP A 30 -9.82 -66.54 17.75
C ASP A 30 -9.03 -65.66 16.75
N LEU A 31 -8.77 -64.44 17.14
CA LEU A 31 -7.96 -63.44 16.38
C LEU A 31 -6.75 -63.04 17.20
N GLN A 32 -5.57 -63.45 16.79
CA GLN A 32 -4.32 -63.17 17.50
C GLN A 32 -3.46 -62.18 16.74
N PHE A 33 -2.89 -61.21 17.47
CA PHE A 33 -1.90 -60.33 16.94
C PHE A 33 -0.52 -60.60 17.56
N LYS A 34 0.51 -60.73 16.72
CA LYS A 34 1.91 -60.83 17.11
C LYS A 34 2.74 -59.71 16.53
N GLY A 35 3.52 -59.03 17.37
CA GLY A 35 4.40 -57.95 16.95
C GLY A 35 3.86 -56.53 17.19
N LEU A 36 2.73 -56.39 17.90
CA LEU A 36 2.24 -55.11 18.38
C LEU A 36 3.18 -54.54 19.46
N GLN A 37 3.44 -53.20 19.38
CA GLN A 37 4.30 -52.51 20.34
C GLN A 37 3.58 -51.30 20.98
N ARG A 38 2.86 -50.49 20.17
CA ARG A 38 2.14 -49.29 20.59
C ARG A 38 0.66 -49.34 20.27
N VAL A 39 0.29 -49.97 19.15
CA VAL A 39 -1.11 -50.16 18.78
C VAL A 39 -1.71 -51.18 19.76
N THR A 40 -2.78 -50.78 20.44
CA THR A 40 -3.47 -51.72 21.35
C THR A 40 -4.18 -52.81 20.55
N ILE A 41 -4.26 -54.03 21.13
CA ILE A 41 -4.98 -55.14 20.49
C ILE A 41 -6.43 -54.71 20.16
N GLY A 42 -7.09 -53.97 21.07
CA GLY A 42 -8.44 -53.50 20.85
C GLY A 42 -8.58 -52.54 19.63
N ALA A 43 -7.60 -51.63 19.44
CA ALA A 43 -7.60 -50.74 18.26
C ALA A 43 -7.40 -51.53 16.95
N ALA A 44 -6.53 -52.54 16.97
CA ALA A 44 -6.31 -53.39 15.81
C ALA A 44 -7.55 -54.24 15.50
N LEU A 45 -8.20 -54.82 16.51
CA LEU A 45 -9.44 -55.59 16.36
C LEU A 45 -10.62 -54.71 15.85
N LEU A 46 -10.76 -53.48 16.32
CA LEU A 46 -11.79 -52.54 15.85
C LEU A 46 -11.65 -52.20 14.38
N SER A 47 -10.42 -52.29 13.87
CA SER A 47 -10.12 -51.97 12.45
C SER A 47 -10.38 -53.15 11.52
N LEU A 48 -10.62 -54.35 12.07
CA LEU A 48 -10.91 -55.53 11.26
C LEU A 48 -12.41 -55.64 10.91
N PRO A 49 -12.75 -56.04 9.67
CA PRO A 49 -14.12 -56.39 9.28
C PRO A 49 -14.53 -57.80 9.73
N ILE A 50 -13.62 -58.60 10.32
CA ILE A 50 -13.82 -59.97 10.75
C ILE A 50 -13.86 -60.01 12.28
N ARG A 51 -14.77 -60.82 12.84
CA ARG A 51 -14.91 -61.03 14.29
C ARG A 51 -14.82 -62.52 14.63
N GLU A 52 -14.61 -62.83 15.89
CA GLU A 52 -14.74 -64.23 16.43
C GLU A 52 -16.17 -64.73 16.22
N GLY A 53 -16.30 -65.92 15.62
CA GLY A 53 -17.57 -66.53 15.23
C GLY A 53 -17.98 -66.30 13.78
N ASP A 54 -17.33 -65.41 13.04
CA ASP A 54 -17.65 -65.17 11.62
C ASP A 54 -17.17 -66.36 10.76
N VAL A 55 -17.93 -66.70 9.74
CA VAL A 55 -17.54 -67.63 8.67
C VAL A 55 -16.89 -66.78 7.57
N VAL A 56 -15.65 -67.08 7.27
CA VAL A 56 -14.82 -66.28 6.39
C VAL A 56 -14.20 -67.11 5.29
N ASP A 57 -13.99 -66.48 4.14
CA ASP A 57 -13.26 -67.03 2.99
C ASP A 57 -11.94 -66.26 2.76
N ASP A 58 -11.17 -66.68 1.73
CA ASP A 58 -9.93 -66.00 1.34
C ASP A 58 -10.13 -64.57 0.88
N TYR A 59 -11.31 -64.21 0.39
CA TYR A 59 -11.65 -62.85 0.02
C TYR A 59 -11.79 -61.97 1.26
N ASP A 60 -12.53 -62.42 2.28
CA ASP A 60 -12.72 -61.69 3.55
C ASP A 60 -11.38 -61.49 4.27
N VAL A 61 -10.53 -62.55 4.27
CA VAL A 61 -9.15 -62.46 4.76
C VAL A 61 -8.34 -61.39 4.06
N SER A 62 -8.45 -61.35 2.72
CA SER A 62 -7.78 -60.32 1.90
C SER A 62 -8.29 -58.91 2.22
N GLN A 63 -9.60 -58.73 2.40
CA GLN A 63 -10.21 -57.45 2.81
C GLN A 63 -9.76 -57.05 4.21
N ALA A 64 -9.63 -57.96 5.13
CA ALA A 64 -9.14 -57.71 6.48
C ALA A 64 -7.69 -57.18 6.46
N ILE A 65 -6.81 -57.80 5.66
CA ILE A 65 -5.44 -57.28 5.47
C ILE A 65 -5.44 -55.90 4.86
N LYS A 66 -6.23 -55.66 3.79
CA LYS A 66 -6.35 -54.36 3.15
C LYS A 66 -6.83 -53.29 4.13
N LYS A 67 -7.83 -53.61 4.94
CA LYS A 67 -8.38 -52.69 5.94
C LYS A 67 -7.35 -52.35 7.01
N LEU A 68 -6.58 -53.29 7.50
CA LEU A 68 -5.46 -53.03 8.41
C LEU A 68 -4.38 -52.17 7.77
N TYR A 69 -4.01 -52.40 6.50
CA TYR A 69 -3.07 -51.52 5.81
C TYR A 69 -3.60 -50.10 5.66
N SER A 70 -4.91 -49.95 5.42
CA SER A 70 -5.54 -48.62 5.27
C SER A 70 -5.50 -47.78 6.55
N THR A 71 -5.23 -48.37 7.73
CA THR A 71 -5.04 -47.66 9.01
C THR A 71 -3.71 -46.90 9.08
N SER A 72 -2.78 -47.19 8.16
CA SER A 72 -1.41 -46.67 8.11
C SER A 72 -0.54 -47.00 9.34
N TYR A 73 -0.99 -47.86 10.27
CA TYR A 73 -0.21 -48.20 11.46
C TYR A 73 0.87 -49.26 11.21
N PHE A 74 0.76 -50.02 10.14
CA PHE A 74 1.60 -51.18 9.91
C PHE A 74 2.48 -51.03 8.67
N GLU A 75 3.75 -51.39 8.81
CA GLU A 75 4.73 -51.49 7.72
C GLU A 75 4.57 -52.80 6.94
N SER A 76 4.32 -53.89 7.66
CA SER A 76 4.03 -55.20 7.07
C SER A 76 3.02 -55.98 7.88
N ILE A 77 2.16 -56.72 7.18
CA ILE A 77 1.14 -57.59 7.73
C ILE A 77 1.26 -58.92 7.06
N GLN A 78 1.49 -59.97 7.84
CA GLN A 78 1.46 -61.38 7.40
C GLN A 78 0.37 -62.08 8.18
N LEU A 79 -0.51 -62.75 7.49
CA LEU A 79 -1.55 -63.54 8.13
C LEU A 79 -1.23 -65.03 8.02
N PHE A 80 -1.37 -65.73 9.14
CA PHE A 80 -1.24 -67.17 9.23
C PHE A 80 -2.54 -67.73 9.75
N ARG A 81 -2.91 -68.92 9.26
CA ARG A 81 -4.05 -69.73 9.75
C ARG A 81 -3.51 -70.93 10.46
N ASP A 82 -3.96 -71.09 11.69
CA ASP A 82 -3.72 -72.34 12.49
C ASP A 82 -5.07 -72.91 12.87
N GLY A 83 -5.56 -73.89 12.06
CA GLY A 83 -6.91 -74.43 12.18
C GLY A 83 -7.98 -73.36 11.99
N SER A 84 -8.70 -72.96 13.04
CA SER A 84 -9.72 -71.91 13.06
C SER A 84 -9.22 -70.60 13.68
N VAL A 85 -7.94 -70.45 14.02
CA VAL A 85 -7.33 -69.26 14.57
C VAL A 85 -6.61 -68.49 13.49
N LEU A 86 -6.90 -67.18 13.37
CA LEU A 86 -6.20 -66.28 12.51
C LEU A 86 -5.11 -65.47 13.27
N ILE A 87 -3.85 -65.61 12.86
CA ILE A 87 -2.69 -65.01 13.50
C ILE A 87 -2.13 -63.93 12.62
N PHE A 88 -2.38 -62.67 12.97
CA PHE A 88 -1.82 -61.49 12.29
C PHE A 88 -0.42 -61.20 12.88
N LYS A 89 0.61 -61.47 12.08
CA LYS A 89 1.97 -61.08 12.42
C LYS A 89 2.22 -59.71 11.77
N VAL A 90 2.32 -58.67 12.59
CA VAL A 90 2.42 -57.30 12.14
C VAL A 90 3.75 -56.66 12.52
N LYS A 91 4.24 -55.72 11.70
CA LYS A 91 5.34 -54.84 12.04
C LYS A 91 4.78 -53.42 12.00
N GLU A 92 4.76 -52.77 13.16
CA GLU A 92 4.26 -51.43 13.29
C GLU A 92 5.20 -50.43 12.63
N ARG A 93 4.63 -49.39 11.96
CA ARG A 93 5.38 -48.22 11.55
C ARG A 93 5.82 -47.41 12.77
N PRO A 94 7.03 -46.84 12.80
CA PRO A 94 7.46 -46.01 13.90
C PRO A 94 6.64 -44.71 13.93
N THR A 95 6.44 -44.16 15.12
CA THR A 95 5.70 -42.89 15.31
C THR A 95 6.65 -41.73 15.40
N ILE A 96 6.32 -40.63 14.73
CA ILE A 96 7.08 -39.38 14.73
C ILE A 96 6.99 -38.75 16.11
N SER A 97 8.13 -38.59 16.78
CA SER A 97 8.24 -37.97 18.11
C SER A 97 8.61 -36.50 18.04
N ALA A 98 9.42 -36.13 17.09
CA ALA A 98 9.84 -34.76 16.83
C ALA A 98 10.12 -34.55 15.34
N ILE A 99 9.90 -33.32 14.87
CA ILE A 99 10.30 -32.87 13.54
C ILE A 99 11.23 -31.69 13.76
N GLU A 100 12.43 -31.75 13.19
CA GLU A 100 13.44 -30.71 13.27
C GLU A 100 13.78 -30.20 11.87
N LEU A 101 13.92 -28.87 11.72
CA LEU A 101 14.26 -28.23 10.46
C LEU A 101 15.61 -27.51 10.61
N THR A 102 16.47 -27.63 9.62
CA THR A 102 17.82 -27.02 9.69
C THR A 102 18.25 -26.51 8.30
N GLY A 103 18.65 -25.26 8.20
CA GLY A 103 19.18 -24.66 6.95
C GLY A 103 18.12 -24.15 5.98
N ASN A 104 16.92 -23.86 6.46
CA ASN A 104 15.77 -23.34 5.69
C ASN A 104 15.72 -21.80 5.76
N ASP A 105 16.60 -21.10 5.04
CA ASP A 105 16.66 -19.63 5.07
C ASP A 105 15.53 -18.95 4.27
N LYS A 106 15.03 -19.58 3.20
CA LYS A 106 14.00 -19.02 2.30
C LYS A 106 12.57 -19.37 2.69
N LEU A 107 12.35 -20.53 3.25
CA LEU A 107 11.04 -20.97 3.74
C LEU A 107 10.99 -20.80 5.26
N SER A 108 9.95 -20.13 5.74
CA SER A 108 9.71 -20.07 7.18
C SER A 108 9.38 -21.46 7.74
N GLU A 109 9.76 -21.69 8.98
CA GLU A 109 9.46 -22.93 9.70
C GLU A 109 7.96 -23.26 9.68
N ASP A 110 7.10 -22.24 9.89
CA ASP A 110 5.64 -22.39 9.87
C ASP A 110 5.12 -22.87 8.50
N GLN A 111 5.63 -22.32 7.40
CA GLN A 111 5.24 -22.74 6.04
C GLN A 111 5.59 -24.20 5.75
N ILE A 112 6.79 -24.62 6.17
CA ILE A 112 7.22 -26.02 6.04
C ILE A 112 6.35 -26.93 6.89
N LEU A 113 6.13 -26.59 8.16
CA LEU A 113 5.30 -27.37 9.08
C LEU A 113 3.85 -27.48 8.59
N ASP A 114 3.26 -26.46 8.03
CA ASP A 114 1.92 -26.50 7.47
C ASP A 114 1.84 -27.37 6.20
N SER A 115 2.87 -27.34 5.37
CA SER A 115 3.00 -28.24 4.21
C SER A 115 3.13 -29.70 4.66
N LEU A 116 3.93 -29.98 5.71
CA LEU A 116 4.08 -31.30 6.29
C LEU A 116 2.76 -31.81 6.89
N LYS A 117 2.03 -30.96 7.64
CA LYS A 117 0.70 -31.30 8.19
C LYS A 117 -0.31 -31.66 7.11
N SER A 118 -0.36 -30.88 6.02
CA SER A 118 -1.25 -31.15 4.88
C SER A 118 -0.96 -32.47 4.19
N SER A 119 0.29 -32.95 4.28
CA SER A 119 0.77 -34.24 3.77
C SER A 119 0.71 -35.37 4.80
N SER A 120 -0.02 -35.19 5.90
CA SER A 120 -0.18 -36.17 6.99
C SER A 120 1.14 -36.53 7.69
N ILE A 121 2.06 -35.56 7.84
CA ILE A 121 3.28 -35.69 8.62
C ILE A 121 3.25 -34.67 9.75
N LYS A 122 2.93 -35.13 10.93
CA LYS A 122 2.97 -34.35 12.17
C LYS A 122 3.46 -35.23 13.33
N VAL A 123 3.86 -34.60 14.41
CA VAL A 123 4.21 -35.28 15.65
C VAL A 123 3.02 -36.10 16.13
N GLY A 124 3.24 -37.38 16.37
CA GLY A 124 2.23 -38.35 16.77
C GLY A 124 1.75 -39.28 15.64
N ASP A 125 1.97 -38.95 14.38
CA ASP A 125 1.58 -39.82 13.26
C ASP A 125 2.60 -40.95 12.99
N SER A 126 2.14 -41.97 12.30
CA SER A 126 2.99 -43.10 11.86
C SER A 126 3.84 -42.68 10.66
N LEU A 127 5.14 -42.95 10.71
CA LEU A 127 6.05 -42.60 9.65
C LEU A 127 5.88 -43.51 8.42
N ASP A 128 5.61 -42.86 7.26
CA ASP A 128 5.70 -43.53 5.95
C ASP A 128 6.91 -43.00 5.17
N ARG A 129 7.85 -43.83 4.85
CA ARG A 129 9.06 -43.46 4.12
C ARG A 129 8.77 -42.99 2.69
N THR A 130 7.73 -43.53 2.06
CA THR A 130 7.34 -43.14 0.71
C THR A 130 6.82 -41.71 0.71
N THR A 131 6.03 -41.36 1.71
CA THR A 131 5.51 -39.98 1.90
C THR A 131 6.66 -39.00 2.16
N LEU A 132 7.65 -39.39 3.02
CA LEU A 132 8.84 -38.54 3.23
C LEU A 132 9.61 -38.29 1.96
N THR A 133 9.92 -39.29 1.16
CA THR A 133 10.64 -39.09 -0.10
C THR A 133 9.86 -38.23 -1.10
N SER A 134 8.53 -38.36 -1.11
CA SER A 134 7.67 -37.49 -1.93
C SER A 134 7.75 -36.02 -1.48
N ILE A 135 7.81 -35.79 -0.17
CA ILE A 135 7.93 -34.44 0.41
C ILE A 135 9.32 -33.87 0.16
N GLU A 136 10.41 -34.65 0.37
CA GLU A 136 11.76 -34.21 0.01
C GLU A 136 11.79 -33.66 -1.43
N LYS A 137 11.25 -34.46 -2.36
CA LYS A 137 11.18 -34.04 -3.77
C LYS A 137 10.31 -32.80 -3.98
N SER A 138 9.15 -32.71 -3.33
CA SER A 138 8.28 -31.52 -3.44
C SER A 138 8.93 -30.25 -2.89
N LEU A 139 9.69 -30.38 -1.80
CA LEU A 139 10.48 -29.27 -1.25
C LEU A 139 11.64 -28.88 -2.17
N GLU A 140 12.35 -29.86 -2.76
CA GLU A 140 13.37 -29.61 -3.77
C GLU A 140 12.77 -28.91 -5.02
N ASP A 141 11.61 -29.38 -5.52
CA ASP A 141 10.91 -28.79 -6.64
C ASP A 141 10.47 -27.34 -6.34
N PHE A 142 10.09 -27.07 -5.09
CA PHE A 142 9.83 -25.69 -4.65
C PHE A 142 11.10 -24.82 -4.77
N TYR A 143 12.24 -25.28 -4.24
CA TYR A 143 13.50 -24.55 -4.35
C TYR A 143 13.94 -24.36 -5.80
N HIS A 144 13.72 -25.32 -6.66
CA HIS A 144 13.97 -25.20 -8.10
C HIS A 144 13.06 -24.13 -8.74
N SER A 145 11.81 -24.04 -8.29
CA SER A 145 10.86 -23.03 -8.80
C SER A 145 11.27 -21.59 -8.51
N VAL A 146 12.03 -21.38 -7.42
CA VAL A 146 12.62 -20.08 -7.05
C VAL A 146 14.09 -19.94 -7.49
N GLY A 147 14.54 -20.78 -8.43
CA GLY A 147 15.85 -20.68 -9.06
C GLY A 147 17.02 -21.30 -8.30
N LYS A 148 16.79 -22.02 -7.22
CA LYS A 148 17.83 -22.69 -6.44
C LYS A 148 18.05 -24.14 -6.91
N TYR A 149 18.59 -24.31 -8.13
CA TYR A 149 18.77 -25.63 -8.77
C TYR A 149 19.81 -26.54 -8.11
N SER A 150 20.58 -26.03 -7.16
CA SER A 150 21.52 -26.81 -6.36
C SER A 150 20.95 -27.21 -5.00
N ALA A 151 19.70 -26.85 -4.74
CA ALA A 151 19.04 -27.21 -3.49
C ALA A 151 18.92 -28.72 -3.35
N GLN A 152 19.14 -29.20 -2.13
CA GLN A 152 18.98 -30.59 -1.71
C GLN A 152 18.28 -30.61 -0.36
N VAL A 153 17.30 -31.47 -0.23
CA VAL A 153 16.60 -31.71 1.03
C VAL A 153 16.84 -33.15 1.43
N GLU A 154 17.52 -33.34 2.55
CA GLU A 154 17.86 -34.67 3.07
C GLU A 154 17.09 -34.91 4.37
N THR A 155 16.44 -36.07 4.49
CA THR A 155 15.72 -36.43 5.71
C THR A 155 16.53 -37.44 6.50
N ILE A 156 16.89 -37.07 7.74
CA ILE A 156 17.58 -37.94 8.70
C ILE A 156 16.56 -38.52 9.68
N ILE A 157 16.46 -39.82 9.73
CA ILE A 157 15.53 -40.53 10.64
C ILE A 157 16.34 -41.15 11.77
N THR A 158 16.17 -40.63 12.96
CA THR A 158 16.85 -41.13 14.17
C THR A 158 15.89 -42.04 15.00
N PRO A 159 16.19 -43.33 15.16
CA PRO A 159 15.38 -44.24 15.96
C PRO A 159 15.43 -43.89 17.45
N LEU A 160 14.27 -43.90 18.07
CA LEU A 160 14.08 -43.65 19.50
C LEU A 160 13.42 -44.85 20.19
N PRO A 161 13.58 -45.02 21.51
CA PRO A 161 12.92 -46.11 22.26
C PRO A 161 11.40 -46.15 22.04
N ARG A 162 10.81 -47.34 22.16
CA ARG A 162 9.36 -47.59 22.04
C ARG A 162 8.80 -47.34 20.64
N ASN A 163 9.50 -47.78 19.59
CA ASN A 163 9.09 -47.65 18.19
C ASN A 163 8.73 -46.19 17.78
N ARG A 164 9.56 -45.22 18.19
CA ARG A 164 9.47 -43.81 17.83
C ARG A 164 10.65 -43.42 16.98
N VAL A 165 10.51 -42.31 16.27
CA VAL A 165 11.58 -41.67 15.50
C VAL A 165 11.55 -40.18 15.67
N SER A 166 12.73 -39.53 15.63
CA SER A 166 12.90 -38.13 15.30
C SER A 166 13.19 -37.99 13.81
N VAL A 167 12.53 -37.06 13.14
CA VAL A 167 12.70 -36.77 11.71
C VAL A 167 13.32 -35.39 11.61
N GLN A 168 14.53 -35.31 11.05
CA GLN A 168 15.19 -34.04 10.81
C GLN A 168 15.29 -33.82 9.30
N PHE A 169 14.77 -32.67 8.83
CA PHE A 169 14.95 -32.20 7.48
C PHE A 169 16.16 -31.24 7.43
N VAL A 170 17.15 -31.58 6.63
CA VAL A 170 18.37 -30.79 6.44
C VAL A 170 18.29 -30.16 5.05
N PHE A 171 18.17 -28.84 5.01
CA PHE A 171 18.12 -28.06 3.77
C PHE A 171 19.52 -27.56 3.42
N ARG A 172 19.93 -27.82 2.19
CA ARG A 172 21.13 -27.24 1.58
C ARG A 172 20.67 -26.42 0.39
N GLU A 173 20.28 -25.17 0.63
CA GLU A 173 19.59 -24.37 -0.37
C GLU A 173 20.42 -24.00 -1.61
N GLY A 174 21.74 -23.86 -1.48
CA GLY A 174 22.61 -23.45 -2.56
C GLY A 174 22.39 -21.98 -2.99
N LEU A 175 23.01 -21.61 -4.13
CA LEU A 175 22.87 -20.28 -4.70
C LEU A 175 21.67 -20.23 -5.65
N THR A 176 21.02 -19.05 -5.74
CA THR A 176 19.99 -18.79 -6.74
C THR A 176 20.65 -18.60 -8.11
N ALA A 177 20.10 -19.22 -9.14
CA ALA A 177 20.56 -19.04 -10.51
C ALA A 177 20.08 -17.67 -11.04
N LYS A 178 21.01 -16.94 -11.66
CA LYS A 178 20.76 -15.62 -12.27
C LYS A 178 20.35 -15.79 -13.72
N ILE A 179 19.53 -14.88 -14.21
CA ILE A 179 19.20 -14.82 -15.64
C ILE A 179 20.39 -14.18 -16.36
N GLU A 180 21.02 -14.94 -17.22
CA GLU A 180 22.15 -14.48 -18.05
C GLU A 180 21.64 -13.76 -19.30
N GLU A 181 20.55 -14.27 -19.89
CA GLU A 181 19.97 -13.73 -21.11
C GLU A 181 18.53 -14.19 -21.28
N ILE A 182 17.65 -13.27 -21.73
CA ILE A 182 16.31 -13.58 -22.20
C ILE A 182 16.28 -13.28 -23.70
N ASN A 183 16.03 -14.28 -24.53
CA ASN A 183 15.99 -14.18 -25.98
C ASN A 183 14.56 -14.47 -26.47
N ILE A 184 14.01 -13.57 -27.29
CA ILE A 184 12.69 -13.74 -27.90
C ILE A 184 12.90 -13.98 -29.39
N VAL A 185 12.28 -15.02 -29.92
CA VAL A 185 12.47 -15.46 -31.32
C VAL A 185 11.14 -15.44 -32.02
N GLY A 186 11.08 -14.85 -33.22
CA GLY A 186 9.86 -14.73 -34.03
C GLY A 186 9.10 -13.43 -33.81
N ASN A 187 9.70 -12.46 -33.14
CA ASN A 187 9.16 -11.13 -32.89
C ASN A 187 9.64 -10.11 -33.94
N ASP A 188 9.05 -10.18 -35.11
CA ASP A 188 9.44 -9.33 -36.25
C ASP A 188 8.92 -7.88 -36.12
N VAL A 189 7.79 -7.66 -35.42
CA VAL A 189 7.11 -6.37 -35.28
C VAL A 189 7.66 -5.54 -34.14
N TYR A 190 7.92 -6.16 -32.99
CA TYR A 190 8.45 -5.47 -31.82
C TYR A 190 9.87 -5.96 -31.51
N THR A 191 10.79 -5.04 -31.24
CA THR A 191 12.17 -5.39 -30.90
C THR A 191 12.25 -6.03 -29.51
N ASP A 192 13.26 -6.88 -29.29
CA ASP A 192 13.54 -7.49 -27.98
C ASP A 192 13.58 -6.43 -26.88
N THR A 193 14.26 -5.31 -27.11
CA THR A 193 14.35 -4.21 -26.16
C THR A 193 12.99 -3.64 -25.75
N GLN A 194 12.00 -3.60 -26.67
CA GLN A 194 10.65 -3.12 -26.35
C GLN A 194 9.86 -4.12 -25.53
N LEU A 195 10.05 -5.41 -25.76
CA LEU A 195 9.38 -6.48 -25.04
C LEU A 195 10.02 -6.71 -23.67
N LEU A 196 11.34 -6.79 -23.60
CA LEU A 196 12.10 -7.02 -22.36
C LEU A 196 11.88 -5.91 -21.31
N LYS A 197 11.74 -4.64 -21.74
CA LYS A 197 11.41 -3.53 -20.83
C LYS A 197 10.08 -3.67 -20.08
N ARG A 198 9.22 -4.61 -20.48
CA ARG A 198 7.90 -4.82 -19.86
C ARG A 198 7.91 -5.98 -18.89
N LEU A 199 8.96 -6.77 -18.89
CA LEU A 199 9.11 -7.93 -18.02
C LEU A 199 9.55 -7.48 -16.63
N THR A 200 9.18 -8.26 -15.63
CA THR A 200 9.68 -8.09 -14.26
C THR A 200 11.03 -8.74 -14.07
N LEU A 201 11.33 -9.79 -14.87
CA LEU A 201 12.62 -10.42 -14.93
C LEU A 201 13.52 -9.66 -15.90
N SER A 202 14.74 -9.36 -15.49
CA SER A 202 15.76 -8.76 -16.34
C SER A 202 16.97 -9.69 -16.46
N ASP A 203 17.68 -9.61 -17.59
CA ASP A 203 19.00 -10.18 -17.72
C ASP A 203 19.98 -9.48 -16.76
N SER A 204 21.09 -10.14 -16.43
CA SER A 204 22.13 -9.59 -15.57
C SER A 204 22.68 -8.32 -16.21
N GLY A 205 22.14 -7.17 -15.84
CA GLY A 205 22.60 -5.85 -16.23
C GLY A 205 24.05 -5.60 -15.80
N GLY A 206 24.71 -4.64 -16.44
CA GLY A 206 26.09 -4.27 -16.12
C GLY A 206 26.26 -3.83 -14.66
N TRP A 207 27.48 -3.60 -14.22
CA TRP A 207 27.85 -3.23 -12.85
C TRP A 207 27.13 -1.98 -12.27
N TRP A 208 26.38 -1.27 -13.10
CA TRP A 208 25.53 -0.13 -12.72
C TRP A 208 24.18 -0.53 -12.14
N ASP A 209 23.73 -1.77 -12.36
CA ASP A 209 22.41 -2.25 -12.01
C ASP A 209 22.45 -3.01 -10.66
N LEU A 210 22.73 -2.25 -9.60
CA LEU A 210 22.81 -2.78 -8.23
C LEU A 210 21.45 -3.28 -7.69
N PHE A 211 20.36 -3.09 -8.43
CA PHE A 211 19.00 -3.32 -7.96
C PHE A 211 18.15 -4.17 -8.93
N ALA A 212 18.71 -4.66 -10.05
CA ALA A 212 17.98 -5.57 -10.92
C ALA A 212 17.66 -6.88 -10.21
N ASP A 213 16.42 -7.35 -10.35
CA ASP A 213 16.03 -8.68 -9.91
C ASP A 213 16.41 -9.71 -11.01
N ASP A 214 17.69 -10.03 -11.08
CA ASP A 214 18.25 -10.99 -12.01
C ASP A 214 18.08 -12.45 -11.57
N ASN A 215 17.35 -12.69 -10.46
CA ASN A 215 17.12 -14.03 -9.93
C ASN A 215 15.98 -14.72 -10.69
N TYR A 216 16.28 -15.87 -11.26
CA TYR A 216 15.27 -16.67 -11.95
C TYR A 216 14.21 -17.18 -10.99
N GLN A 217 12.92 -16.95 -11.34
CA GLN A 217 11.76 -17.49 -10.66
C GLN A 217 10.73 -17.96 -11.71
N LYS A 218 10.38 -19.25 -11.67
CA LYS A 218 9.45 -19.83 -12.64
C LYS A 218 8.08 -19.13 -12.68
N GLN A 219 7.56 -18.72 -11.50
CA GLN A 219 6.28 -18.02 -11.43
C GLN A 219 6.34 -16.62 -12.04
N LYS A 220 7.45 -15.88 -11.82
CA LYS A 220 7.65 -14.58 -12.46
C LYS A 220 7.76 -14.72 -13.97
N LEU A 221 8.50 -15.72 -14.46
CA LEU A 221 8.58 -16.00 -15.90
C LEU A 221 7.19 -16.27 -16.48
N ALA A 222 6.37 -17.09 -15.81
CA ALA A 222 5.01 -17.34 -16.28
C ALA A 222 4.17 -16.06 -16.34
N GLY A 223 4.28 -15.19 -15.33
CA GLY A 223 3.65 -13.85 -15.33
C GLY A 223 4.14 -12.97 -16.47
N ASP A 224 5.45 -12.95 -16.71
CA ASP A 224 6.06 -12.16 -17.78
C ASP A 224 5.63 -12.64 -19.18
N LEU A 225 5.47 -13.95 -19.38
CA LEU A 225 4.94 -14.51 -20.62
C LEU A 225 3.48 -14.06 -20.87
N GLU A 226 2.66 -13.98 -19.83
CA GLU A 226 1.29 -13.43 -19.95
C GLU A 226 1.32 -11.91 -20.23
N VAL A 227 2.30 -11.16 -19.69
CA VAL A 227 2.49 -9.74 -20.03
C VAL A 227 2.82 -9.57 -21.51
N ILE A 228 3.74 -10.39 -22.08
CA ILE A 228 4.03 -10.38 -23.51
C ILE A 228 2.75 -10.68 -24.32
N LYS A 229 2.05 -11.74 -23.96
CA LYS A 229 0.82 -12.13 -24.65
C LYS A 229 -0.24 -11.01 -24.61
N SER A 230 -0.48 -10.44 -23.45
CA SER A 230 -1.41 -9.30 -23.30
C SER A 230 -0.98 -8.10 -24.13
N TYR A 231 0.32 -7.82 -24.20
CA TYR A 231 0.87 -6.72 -24.98
C TYR A 231 0.54 -6.83 -26.48
N TYR A 232 0.62 -8.05 -27.04
CA TYR A 232 0.23 -8.31 -28.42
C TYR A 232 -1.28 -8.30 -28.60
N LEU A 233 -2.04 -8.95 -27.71
CA LEU A 233 -3.50 -9.02 -27.78
C LEU A 233 -4.15 -7.62 -27.71
N ASP A 234 -3.55 -6.69 -26.98
CA ASP A 234 -4.02 -5.30 -26.87
C ASP A 234 -3.68 -4.44 -28.10
N ARG A 235 -2.92 -5.00 -29.05
CA ARG A 235 -2.50 -4.31 -30.28
C ARG A 235 -3.00 -4.99 -31.56
N GLY A 236 -4.00 -5.84 -31.41
CA GLY A 236 -4.68 -6.47 -32.54
C GLY A 236 -4.19 -7.85 -32.93
N TYR A 237 -3.15 -8.36 -32.30
CA TYR A 237 -2.60 -9.67 -32.64
C TYR A 237 -3.36 -10.79 -31.94
N ILE A 238 -4.63 -10.98 -32.30
CA ILE A 238 -5.53 -11.94 -31.62
C ILE A 238 -5.07 -13.40 -31.77
N ARG A 239 -4.29 -13.72 -32.83
CA ARG A 239 -3.70 -15.03 -33.10
C ARG A 239 -2.31 -15.21 -32.47
N PHE A 240 -1.83 -14.22 -31.71
CA PHE A 240 -0.55 -14.33 -31.02
C PHE A 240 -0.52 -15.57 -30.13
N LYS A 241 0.57 -16.31 -30.21
CA LYS A 241 0.83 -17.47 -29.35
C LYS A 241 2.32 -17.59 -29.04
N ILE A 242 2.60 -18.10 -27.88
CA ILE A 242 3.93 -18.56 -27.49
C ILE A 242 3.99 -20.05 -27.84
N ASP A 243 4.81 -20.39 -28.84
CA ASP A 243 4.91 -21.75 -29.32
C ASP A 243 5.69 -22.63 -28.34
N GLU A 244 6.81 -22.11 -27.80
CA GLU A 244 7.67 -22.82 -26.86
C GLU A 244 8.42 -21.83 -25.96
N THR A 245 8.61 -22.23 -24.70
CA THR A 245 9.52 -21.53 -23.79
C THR A 245 10.55 -22.50 -23.27
N GLN A 246 11.81 -22.30 -23.66
CA GLN A 246 12.93 -23.13 -23.27
C GLN A 246 13.77 -22.44 -22.20
N VAL A 247 14.01 -23.13 -21.08
CA VAL A 247 14.87 -22.67 -19.98
C VAL A 247 16.09 -23.60 -19.91
N SER A 248 17.25 -23.06 -20.23
CA SER A 248 18.51 -23.78 -20.26
C SER A 248 19.39 -23.38 -19.08
N LEU A 249 19.83 -24.36 -18.29
CA LEU A 249 20.66 -24.15 -17.10
C LEU A 249 22.14 -24.32 -17.47
N ARG A 250 23.01 -23.40 -17.03
CA ARG A 250 24.48 -23.59 -17.17
C ARG A 250 24.96 -24.82 -16.40
N PRO A 251 26.04 -25.48 -16.83
CA PRO A 251 26.61 -26.65 -16.14
C PRO A 251 26.95 -26.39 -14.67
N ASN A 252 27.28 -25.15 -14.30
CA ASN A 252 27.59 -24.73 -12.93
C ASN A 252 26.35 -24.45 -12.08
N LYS A 253 25.12 -24.56 -12.65
CA LYS A 253 23.84 -24.29 -12.02
C LYS A 253 23.66 -22.86 -11.46
N LYS A 254 24.48 -21.89 -11.90
CA LYS A 254 24.44 -20.50 -11.42
C LYS A 254 23.83 -19.51 -12.40
N GLY A 255 23.62 -19.93 -13.65
CA GLY A 255 23.06 -19.09 -14.71
C GLY A 255 21.99 -19.81 -15.50
N VAL A 256 21.00 -19.05 -15.98
CA VAL A 256 19.86 -19.53 -16.77
C VAL A 256 19.75 -18.68 -18.03
N TYR A 257 19.58 -19.37 -19.17
CA TYR A 257 19.18 -18.77 -20.44
C TYR A 257 17.72 -19.08 -20.71
N VAL A 258 16.93 -18.06 -21.03
CA VAL A 258 15.53 -18.22 -21.36
C VAL A 258 15.34 -17.89 -22.84
N THR A 259 14.76 -18.81 -23.61
CA THR A 259 14.38 -18.58 -25.01
C THR A 259 12.89 -18.74 -25.15
N VAL A 260 12.22 -17.71 -25.68
CA VAL A 260 10.77 -17.68 -25.90
C VAL A 260 10.51 -17.61 -27.41
N ASN A 261 9.94 -18.66 -27.97
CA ASN A 261 9.55 -18.69 -29.38
C ASN A 261 8.10 -18.22 -29.50
N VAL A 262 7.90 -17.14 -30.24
CA VAL A 262 6.59 -16.54 -30.44
C VAL A 262 6.17 -16.59 -31.93
N ASN A 263 4.86 -16.58 -32.13
CA ASN A 263 4.25 -16.39 -33.42
C ASN A 263 3.26 -15.21 -33.30
N GLU A 264 3.57 -14.11 -33.94
CA GLU A 264 2.85 -12.84 -33.79
C GLU A 264 1.47 -12.87 -34.46
N GLY A 265 1.37 -13.49 -35.64
CA GLY A 265 0.15 -13.43 -36.46
C GLY A 265 -0.05 -12.05 -37.09
N ASP A 266 -1.27 -11.80 -37.59
CA ASP A 266 -1.68 -10.55 -38.23
C ASP A 266 -2.43 -9.62 -37.27
N ILE A 267 -2.55 -8.34 -37.64
CA ILE A 267 -3.36 -7.36 -36.91
C ILE A 267 -4.82 -7.46 -37.33
N TYR A 268 -5.70 -7.61 -36.36
CA TYR A 268 -7.14 -7.70 -36.56
C TYR A 268 -7.83 -6.40 -36.14
N LYS A 269 -8.88 -6.02 -36.90
CA LYS A 269 -9.71 -4.86 -36.61
C LYS A 269 -11.15 -5.30 -36.26
N VAL A 270 -11.79 -4.52 -35.42
CA VAL A 270 -13.19 -4.76 -35.04
C VAL A 270 -14.10 -4.51 -36.25
N LYS A 271 -14.80 -5.55 -36.70
CA LYS A 271 -15.79 -5.47 -37.80
C LYS A 271 -17.14 -5.01 -37.29
N ASN A 272 -17.54 -5.51 -36.14
CA ASN A 272 -18.81 -5.18 -35.49
C ASN A 272 -18.80 -5.56 -34.02
N VAL A 273 -19.67 -4.93 -33.22
CA VAL A 273 -19.98 -5.31 -31.85
C VAL A 273 -21.43 -5.69 -31.77
N THR A 274 -21.73 -6.87 -31.25
CA THR A 274 -23.09 -7.38 -31.11
C THR A 274 -23.39 -7.80 -29.68
N PHE A 275 -24.65 -7.70 -29.29
CA PHE A 275 -25.13 -8.11 -27.97
C PHE A 275 -26.17 -9.21 -28.18
N ILE A 276 -26.04 -10.30 -27.44
CA ILE A 276 -26.88 -11.48 -27.47
C ILE A 276 -27.45 -11.69 -26.06
N GLY A 277 -28.74 -11.90 -25.93
CA GLY A 277 -29.40 -12.11 -24.65
C GLY A 277 -30.36 -10.99 -24.27
N ASP A 278 -30.69 -10.87 -22.98
CA ASP A 278 -31.66 -9.89 -22.49
C ASP A 278 -30.99 -8.66 -21.90
N LEU A 279 -31.12 -7.53 -22.58
CA LEU A 279 -30.59 -6.25 -22.15
C LEU A 279 -31.58 -5.45 -21.27
N LEU A 280 -32.74 -6.00 -20.98
CA LEU A 280 -33.78 -5.40 -20.12
C LEU A 280 -34.20 -3.98 -20.54
N GLY A 281 -34.01 -3.62 -21.80
CA GLY A 281 -34.30 -2.29 -22.35
C GLY A 281 -33.23 -1.23 -22.12
N TYR A 282 -32.05 -1.62 -21.61
CA TYR A 282 -30.89 -0.73 -21.39
C TYR A 282 -29.90 -0.73 -22.55
N ASP A 283 -30.38 -0.97 -23.79
CA ASP A 283 -29.54 -1.15 -24.99
C ASP A 283 -28.58 0.02 -25.23
N GLU A 284 -29.08 1.25 -25.15
CA GLU A 284 -28.26 2.46 -25.40
C GLU A 284 -27.23 2.68 -24.28
N ASP A 285 -27.61 2.46 -23.04
CA ASP A 285 -26.69 2.59 -21.91
C ASP A 285 -25.55 1.57 -22.02
N ILE A 286 -25.88 0.31 -22.30
CA ILE A 286 -24.90 -0.78 -22.44
C ILE A 286 -23.97 -0.55 -23.63
N LYS A 287 -24.49 -0.10 -24.79
CA LYS A 287 -23.66 0.28 -25.94
C LYS A 287 -22.66 1.39 -25.59
N SER A 288 -23.07 2.35 -24.75
CA SER A 288 -22.19 3.45 -24.32
C SER A 288 -21.04 3.01 -23.41
N LEU A 289 -21.14 1.83 -22.78
CA LEU A 289 -20.09 1.29 -21.92
C LEU A 289 -18.97 0.59 -22.68
N VAL A 290 -19.16 0.32 -23.96
CA VAL A 290 -18.12 -0.26 -24.81
C VAL A 290 -17.19 0.84 -25.30
N SER A 291 -15.90 0.69 -25.00
CA SER A 291 -14.88 1.71 -25.27
C SER A 291 -14.34 1.73 -26.70
N PHE A 292 -14.74 0.78 -27.55
CA PHE A 292 -14.25 0.62 -28.93
C PHE A 292 -15.39 0.51 -29.93
N THR A 293 -15.10 0.83 -31.19
CA THR A 293 -16.08 0.87 -32.29
C THR A 293 -15.58 0.12 -33.50
N LYS A 294 -16.47 -0.01 -34.52
CA LYS A 294 -16.13 -0.61 -35.80
C LYS A 294 -14.95 0.13 -36.45
N GLY A 295 -13.93 -0.62 -36.85
CA GLY A 295 -12.72 -0.13 -37.51
C GLY A 295 -11.54 0.06 -36.59
N ASP A 296 -11.75 0.06 -35.28
CA ASP A 296 -10.67 0.14 -34.30
C ASP A 296 -9.85 -1.15 -34.31
N VAL A 297 -8.58 -1.04 -33.91
CA VAL A 297 -7.73 -2.20 -33.71
C VAL A 297 -8.27 -2.99 -32.51
N TYR A 298 -8.36 -4.31 -32.65
CA TYR A 298 -8.78 -5.14 -31.53
C TYR A 298 -7.82 -5.00 -30.35
N ALA A 299 -8.37 -4.82 -29.13
CA ALA A 299 -7.63 -4.82 -27.88
C ALA A 299 -8.34 -5.69 -26.85
N ALA A 300 -7.67 -6.72 -26.36
CA ALA A 300 -8.28 -7.65 -25.39
C ALA A 300 -8.59 -6.95 -24.05
N SER A 301 -7.77 -5.98 -23.65
CA SER A 301 -8.00 -5.14 -22.46
C SER A 301 -9.29 -4.33 -22.57
N ASP A 302 -9.58 -3.74 -23.74
CA ASP A 302 -10.80 -2.93 -23.97
C ASP A 302 -12.06 -3.80 -23.96
N VAL A 303 -11.96 -5.02 -24.52
CA VAL A 303 -13.04 -6.00 -24.46
C VAL A 303 -13.33 -6.42 -23.03
N SER A 304 -12.29 -6.78 -22.26
CA SER A 304 -12.42 -7.16 -20.85
C SER A 304 -12.94 -6.00 -19.98
N ALA A 305 -12.46 -4.77 -20.23
CA ALA A 305 -12.92 -3.57 -19.53
C ALA A 305 -14.40 -3.28 -19.83
N SER A 306 -14.83 -3.46 -21.10
CA SER A 306 -16.23 -3.31 -21.51
C SER A 306 -17.13 -4.37 -20.86
N GLU A 307 -16.70 -5.65 -20.86
CA GLU A 307 -17.38 -6.73 -20.14
C GLU A 307 -17.55 -6.42 -18.64
N GLN A 308 -16.48 -5.98 -17.99
CA GLN A 308 -16.52 -5.60 -16.59
C GLN A 308 -17.42 -4.38 -16.33
N SER A 309 -17.44 -3.41 -17.24
CA SER A 309 -18.30 -2.23 -17.16
C SER A 309 -19.78 -2.60 -17.26
N ILE A 310 -20.13 -3.50 -18.18
CA ILE A 310 -21.50 -4.02 -18.34
C ILE A 310 -21.91 -4.81 -17.10
N ARG A 311 -21.04 -5.69 -16.58
CA ARG A 311 -21.27 -6.46 -15.33
C ARG A 311 -21.52 -5.51 -14.16
N LYS A 312 -20.69 -4.48 -14.02
CA LYS A 312 -20.83 -3.46 -12.98
C LYS A 312 -22.12 -2.65 -13.13
N TYR A 313 -22.54 -2.33 -14.35
CA TYR A 313 -23.79 -1.64 -14.63
C TYR A 313 -24.99 -2.42 -14.11
N PHE A 314 -25.13 -3.70 -14.48
CA PHE A 314 -26.19 -4.56 -13.98
C PHE A 314 -26.10 -4.78 -12.46
N GLY A 315 -24.89 -4.93 -11.94
CA GLY A 315 -24.66 -5.04 -10.48
C GLY A 315 -25.17 -3.83 -9.69
N ARG A 316 -25.11 -2.62 -10.25
CA ARG A 316 -25.70 -1.41 -9.64
C ARG A 316 -27.22 -1.40 -9.65
N LEU A 317 -27.83 -2.06 -10.64
CA LEU A 317 -29.30 -2.18 -10.77
C LEU A 317 -29.91 -3.32 -9.93
N GLY A 318 -29.05 -4.00 -9.13
CA GLY A 318 -29.49 -5.07 -8.23
C GLY A 318 -29.44 -6.49 -8.80
N TYR A 319 -28.92 -6.65 -10.02
CA TYR A 319 -28.69 -7.97 -10.60
C TYR A 319 -27.41 -8.53 -10.00
N ALA A 320 -27.57 -9.43 -9.01
CA ALA A 320 -26.50 -9.87 -8.13
C ALA A 320 -25.39 -10.67 -8.84
N PHE A 321 -25.77 -11.45 -9.85
CA PHE A 321 -24.88 -12.41 -10.50
C PHE A 321 -25.05 -12.34 -12.03
N PRO A 322 -24.80 -11.17 -12.67
CA PRO A 322 -24.93 -11.07 -14.10
C PRO A 322 -23.82 -11.86 -14.79
N GLU A 323 -24.20 -12.74 -15.69
CA GLU A 323 -23.26 -13.49 -16.53
C GLU A 323 -23.04 -12.73 -17.83
N ILE A 324 -21.85 -12.17 -17.97
CA ILE A 324 -21.40 -11.49 -19.19
C ILE A 324 -20.21 -12.28 -19.72
N ASN A 325 -20.35 -12.85 -20.90
CA ASN A 325 -19.31 -13.61 -21.57
C ASN A 325 -19.08 -13.03 -22.97
N THR A 326 -17.81 -12.94 -23.37
CA THR A 326 -17.45 -12.39 -24.68
C THR A 326 -16.91 -13.49 -25.59
N TYR A 327 -17.44 -13.56 -26.79
CA TYR A 327 -17.06 -14.53 -27.84
C TYR A 327 -16.58 -13.78 -29.07
N PRO A 328 -15.24 -13.62 -29.28
CA PRO A 328 -14.73 -13.05 -30.52
C PRO A 328 -14.87 -14.06 -31.67
N GLU A 329 -15.55 -13.68 -32.75
CA GLU A 329 -15.62 -14.41 -34.00
C GLU A 329 -14.62 -13.85 -34.99
N ILE A 330 -13.59 -14.64 -35.29
CA ILE A 330 -12.40 -14.22 -36.03
C ILE A 330 -12.53 -14.63 -37.48
N ASP A 331 -12.39 -13.68 -38.38
CA ASP A 331 -12.38 -13.84 -39.84
C ASP A 331 -10.92 -13.66 -40.31
N ASP A 332 -10.22 -14.77 -40.53
CA ASP A 332 -8.81 -14.79 -40.95
C ASP A 332 -8.64 -14.36 -42.43
N GLU A 333 -9.69 -14.38 -43.27
CA GLU A 333 -9.61 -13.94 -44.67
C GLU A 333 -9.55 -12.41 -44.79
N THR A 334 -10.24 -11.72 -43.88
CA THR A 334 -10.35 -10.26 -43.89
C THR A 334 -9.60 -9.58 -42.78
N ASN A 335 -8.92 -10.35 -41.90
CA ASN A 335 -8.24 -9.91 -40.68
C ASN A 335 -9.18 -9.03 -39.82
N THR A 336 -10.42 -9.51 -39.62
CA THR A 336 -11.40 -8.80 -38.80
C THR A 336 -12.02 -9.69 -37.74
N VAL A 337 -12.55 -9.05 -36.70
CA VAL A 337 -13.21 -9.75 -35.58
C VAL A 337 -14.56 -9.12 -35.27
N VAL A 338 -15.59 -9.98 -35.12
CA VAL A 338 -16.87 -9.58 -34.53
C VAL A 338 -16.83 -9.92 -33.05
N VAL A 339 -17.03 -8.90 -32.19
CA VAL A 339 -17.04 -9.09 -30.73
C VAL A 339 -18.49 -9.27 -30.28
N ASN A 340 -18.85 -10.47 -29.84
CA ASN A 340 -20.18 -10.83 -29.38
C ASN A 340 -20.23 -10.86 -27.85
N PHE A 341 -20.98 -9.94 -27.23
CA PHE A 341 -21.27 -9.96 -25.80
C PHE A 341 -22.56 -10.75 -25.54
N SER A 342 -22.44 -11.90 -24.89
CA SER A 342 -23.58 -12.65 -24.37
C SER A 342 -23.91 -12.12 -22.98
N VAL A 343 -25.11 -11.58 -22.82
CA VAL A 343 -25.55 -10.91 -21.60
C VAL A 343 -26.73 -11.66 -21.00
N ASP A 344 -26.56 -12.18 -19.80
CA ASP A 344 -27.63 -12.70 -18.95
C ASP A 344 -27.60 -11.97 -17.61
N PRO A 345 -28.52 -11.02 -17.39
CA PRO A 345 -28.60 -10.28 -16.14
C PRO A 345 -28.94 -11.15 -14.92
N GLY A 346 -29.60 -12.28 -15.13
CA GLY A 346 -30.15 -13.11 -14.07
C GLY A 346 -31.32 -12.41 -13.33
N GLN A 347 -31.52 -12.76 -12.08
CA GLN A 347 -32.57 -12.20 -11.22
C GLN A 347 -32.01 -11.15 -10.27
N ARG A 348 -32.85 -10.18 -9.85
CA ARG A 348 -32.50 -9.23 -8.77
C ARG A 348 -32.44 -9.98 -7.44
N GLY A 349 -31.33 -9.76 -6.71
CA GLY A 349 -31.15 -10.27 -5.38
C GLY A 349 -31.33 -9.16 -4.32
N TYR A 350 -31.97 -9.49 -3.20
CA TYR A 350 -32.13 -8.60 -2.06
C TYR A 350 -31.33 -9.10 -0.86
N VAL A 351 -30.66 -8.20 -0.16
CA VAL A 351 -29.87 -8.55 1.04
C VAL A 351 -30.82 -8.75 2.20
N ARG A 352 -30.82 -9.97 2.75
CA ARG A 352 -31.60 -10.30 3.94
C ARG A 352 -30.90 -9.82 5.22
N TYR A 353 -29.68 -10.29 5.44
CA TYR A 353 -28.85 -9.94 6.59
C TYR A 353 -27.41 -9.67 6.19
N ILE A 354 -26.75 -8.79 6.97
CA ILE A 354 -25.30 -8.57 6.91
C ILE A 354 -24.71 -9.11 8.20
N ASN A 355 -24.09 -10.28 8.12
CA ASN A 355 -23.44 -10.96 9.23
C ASN A 355 -21.98 -10.53 9.30
N ILE A 356 -21.55 -10.08 10.49
CA ILE A 356 -20.16 -9.67 10.72
C ILE A 356 -19.52 -10.65 11.70
N SER A 357 -18.31 -11.10 11.40
CA SER A 357 -17.54 -12.03 12.24
C SER A 357 -16.05 -11.75 12.19
N GLY A 358 -15.32 -12.21 13.22
CA GLY A 358 -13.86 -12.01 13.33
C GLY A 358 -13.45 -10.70 14.04
N ASN A 359 -14.39 -9.81 14.35
CA ASN A 359 -14.14 -8.57 15.07
C ASN A 359 -14.19 -8.78 16.59
N THR A 360 -13.09 -9.28 17.15
CA THR A 360 -13.00 -9.61 18.59
C THR A 360 -12.81 -8.37 19.47
N THR A 361 -12.07 -7.38 19.00
CA THR A 361 -11.77 -6.11 19.67
C THR A 361 -12.62 -4.96 19.12
N THR A 362 -12.76 -4.89 17.80
CA THR A 362 -13.49 -3.82 17.11
C THR A 362 -15.00 -3.98 17.29
N LYS A 363 -15.67 -2.93 17.74
CA LYS A 363 -17.13 -2.93 17.91
C LYS A 363 -17.83 -3.09 16.57
N ASP A 364 -18.91 -3.87 16.53
CA ASP A 364 -19.73 -4.13 15.33
C ASP A 364 -20.19 -2.83 14.62
N VAL A 365 -20.56 -1.80 15.38
CA VAL A 365 -20.96 -0.50 14.83
C VAL A 365 -19.86 0.14 13.97
N VAL A 366 -18.58 -0.14 14.22
CA VAL A 366 -17.44 0.41 13.45
C VAL A 366 -17.42 -0.18 12.05
N LEU A 367 -17.69 -1.48 11.91
CA LEU A 367 -17.79 -2.13 10.61
C LEU A 367 -19.08 -1.72 9.88
N ARG A 368 -20.24 -1.75 10.59
CA ARG A 368 -21.55 -1.44 9.98
C ARG A 368 -21.60 -0.02 9.39
N ARG A 369 -21.01 0.98 10.06
CA ARG A 369 -21.01 2.37 9.55
C ARG A 369 -20.20 2.52 8.26
N GLU A 370 -19.25 1.61 7.99
CA GLU A 370 -18.47 1.60 6.74
C GLU A 370 -19.18 0.87 5.61
N MET A 371 -20.19 0.05 5.91
CA MET A 371 -20.96 -0.65 4.88
C MET A 371 -21.79 0.35 4.05
N ARG A 372 -21.77 0.17 2.75
CA ARG A 372 -22.60 0.89 1.77
C ARG A 372 -23.76 0.04 1.28
N GLN A 373 -23.63 -1.29 1.40
CA GLN A 373 -24.72 -2.22 1.22
C GLN A 373 -25.63 -2.17 2.45
N MET A 374 -26.93 -2.11 2.23
CA MET A 374 -27.92 -2.10 3.31
C MET A 374 -28.73 -3.39 3.30
N GLU A 375 -29.19 -3.83 4.46
CA GLU A 375 -30.15 -4.90 4.63
C GLU A 375 -31.52 -4.45 4.07
N GLY A 376 -32.26 -5.34 3.45
CA GLY A 376 -33.55 -5.05 2.77
C GLY A 376 -33.42 -4.37 1.40
N GLY A 377 -32.25 -3.90 1.03
CA GLY A 377 -31.97 -3.32 -0.27
C GLY A 377 -31.56 -4.38 -1.29
N TRP A 378 -31.59 -4.04 -2.57
CA TRP A 378 -31.06 -4.92 -3.60
C TRP A 378 -29.52 -5.05 -3.43
N LEU A 379 -29.01 -6.22 -3.77
CA LEU A 379 -27.57 -6.50 -3.71
C LEU A 379 -26.86 -5.69 -4.80
N SER A 380 -25.93 -4.84 -4.41
CA SER A 380 -25.08 -4.07 -5.32
C SER A 380 -23.63 -4.49 -5.18
N SER A 381 -23.08 -5.04 -6.25
CA SER A 381 -21.64 -5.39 -6.29
C SER A 381 -20.74 -4.17 -6.04
N GLU A 382 -21.12 -2.99 -6.56
CA GLU A 382 -20.40 -1.74 -6.30
C GLU A 382 -20.46 -1.32 -4.83
N ALA A 383 -21.62 -1.48 -4.18
CA ALA A 383 -21.77 -1.19 -2.76
C ALA A 383 -20.93 -2.13 -1.90
N LEU A 384 -20.83 -3.42 -2.26
CA LEU A 384 -19.97 -4.39 -1.58
C LEU A 384 -18.48 -4.09 -1.77
N GLU A 385 -18.04 -3.78 -3.00
CA GLU A 385 -16.66 -3.39 -3.29
C GLU A 385 -16.28 -2.09 -2.54
N THR A 386 -17.18 -1.11 -2.54
CA THR A 386 -16.98 0.14 -1.80
C THR A 386 -16.90 -0.14 -0.30
N SER A 387 -17.75 -1.01 0.24
CA SER A 387 -17.70 -1.43 1.64
C SER A 387 -16.37 -2.10 1.97
N ARG A 388 -15.91 -3.03 1.14
CA ARG A 388 -14.59 -3.69 1.29
C ARG A 388 -13.46 -2.68 1.29
N ALA A 389 -13.45 -1.75 0.32
CA ALA A 389 -12.43 -0.71 0.23
C ALA A 389 -12.42 0.22 1.46
N ARG A 390 -13.61 0.54 2.01
CA ARG A 390 -13.74 1.36 3.22
C ARG A 390 -13.25 0.62 4.46
N LEU A 391 -13.62 -0.65 4.64
CA LEU A 391 -13.14 -1.48 5.74
C LEU A 391 -11.61 -1.67 5.69
N ASN A 392 -11.04 -1.93 4.51
CA ASN A 392 -9.59 -2.02 4.34
C ASN A 392 -8.88 -0.68 4.66
N ARG A 393 -9.51 0.46 4.32
CA ARG A 393 -8.95 1.80 4.59
C ARG A 393 -8.86 2.13 6.08
N LEU A 394 -9.63 1.46 6.94
CA LEU A 394 -9.52 1.62 8.38
C LEU A 394 -8.14 1.19 8.90
N GLY A 395 -7.50 0.22 8.26
CA GLY A 395 -6.21 -0.32 8.68
C GLY A 395 -6.26 -1.17 9.95
N PHE A 396 -7.46 -1.61 10.37
CA PHE A 396 -7.67 -2.42 11.58
C PHE A 396 -7.64 -3.92 11.28
N PHE A 397 -7.72 -4.27 9.99
CA PHE A 397 -7.86 -5.64 9.52
C PHE A 397 -6.73 -5.99 8.55
N SER A 398 -6.12 -7.16 8.75
CA SER A 398 -5.16 -7.75 7.81
C SER A 398 -5.87 -8.33 6.59
N LYS A 399 -7.13 -8.79 6.80
CA LYS A 399 -7.96 -9.37 5.76
C LYS A 399 -9.42 -8.99 5.94
N VAL A 400 -10.08 -8.67 4.84
CA VAL A 400 -11.52 -8.39 4.78
C VAL A 400 -12.12 -9.20 3.64
N ASP A 401 -12.85 -10.24 3.98
CA ASP A 401 -13.60 -11.07 3.04
C ASP A 401 -15.09 -10.74 3.12
N ILE A 402 -15.68 -10.38 1.99
CA ILE A 402 -17.13 -10.19 1.87
C ILE A 402 -17.64 -11.23 0.88
N ASN A 403 -18.41 -12.18 1.40
CA ASN A 403 -19.00 -13.27 0.64
C ASN A 403 -20.52 -13.15 0.65
N THR A 404 -21.16 -13.68 -0.36
CA THR A 404 -22.60 -13.66 -0.51
C THR A 404 -23.12 -15.09 -0.59
N ASP A 405 -24.03 -15.46 0.30
CA ASP A 405 -24.69 -16.77 0.33
C ASP A 405 -26.12 -16.63 -0.16
N ARG A 406 -26.46 -17.34 -1.24
CA ARG A 406 -27.81 -17.38 -1.78
C ARG A 406 -28.71 -18.20 -0.86
N VAL A 407 -29.76 -17.57 -0.32
CA VAL A 407 -30.72 -18.19 0.59
C VAL A 407 -31.96 -18.67 -0.17
N SER A 408 -32.42 -17.88 -1.14
CA SER A 408 -33.53 -18.21 -2.06
C SER A 408 -33.23 -17.58 -3.42
N ASP A 409 -34.16 -17.66 -4.35
CA ASP A 409 -33.96 -17.13 -5.70
C ASP A 409 -33.75 -15.62 -5.71
N ASP A 410 -34.31 -14.90 -4.73
CA ASP A 410 -34.26 -13.46 -4.62
C ASP A 410 -33.61 -12.93 -3.34
N LEU A 411 -33.22 -13.83 -2.39
CA LEU A 411 -32.63 -13.42 -1.11
C LEU A 411 -31.19 -13.91 -0.96
N VAL A 412 -30.35 -12.99 -0.48
CA VAL A 412 -28.91 -13.20 -0.28
C VAL A 412 -28.50 -12.73 1.11
N ASP A 413 -27.73 -13.52 1.83
CA ASP A 413 -27.03 -13.09 3.03
C ASP A 413 -25.62 -12.60 2.66
N VAL A 414 -25.19 -11.50 3.25
CA VAL A 414 -23.84 -10.96 3.10
C VAL A 414 -23.04 -11.29 4.35
N ASN A 415 -21.98 -12.06 4.19
CA ASN A 415 -21.08 -12.44 5.28
C ASN A 415 -19.77 -11.65 5.18
N VAL A 416 -19.51 -10.81 6.18
CA VAL A 416 -18.31 -9.99 6.31
C VAL A 416 -17.41 -10.65 7.35
N ASN A 417 -16.36 -11.32 6.89
CA ASN A 417 -15.37 -11.96 7.75
C ASN A 417 -14.10 -11.11 7.78
N VAL A 418 -13.66 -10.73 8.96
CA VAL A 418 -12.47 -9.92 9.15
C VAL A 418 -11.44 -10.63 10.03
N GLU A 419 -10.17 -10.38 9.74
CA GLU A 419 -9.06 -10.79 10.60
C GLU A 419 -8.41 -9.52 11.14
N GLU A 420 -8.47 -9.31 12.46
CA GLU A 420 -7.93 -8.11 13.10
C GLU A 420 -6.41 -8.13 13.11
N GLN A 421 -5.81 -6.95 12.94
CA GLN A 421 -4.39 -6.72 13.11
C GLN A 421 -4.13 -5.63 14.14
N SER A 422 -2.89 -5.50 14.61
CA SER A 422 -2.50 -4.43 15.52
C SER A 422 -2.78 -3.06 14.90
N SER A 423 -3.59 -2.25 15.56
CA SER A 423 -3.91 -0.87 15.17
C SER A 423 -3.06 0.16 15.94
N GLY A 424 -2.15 -0.32 16.80
CA GLY A 424 -1.16 0.49 17.48
C GLY A 424 0.12 0.62 16.66
N SER A 425 0.71 1.80 16.63
CA SER A 425 2.01 2.04 16.02
C SER A 425 2.90 2.89 16.92
N PHE A 426 4.17 2.57 16.92
CA PHE A 426 5.23 3.38 17.48
C PHE A 426 6.14 3.85 16.33
N THR A 427 6.42 5.14 16.30
CA THR A 427 7.34 5.74 15.32
C THR A 427 8.47 6.45 16.05
N ALA A 428 9.69 6.27 15.58
CA ALA A 428 10.84 7.07 15.96
C ALA A 428 11.55 7.48 14.66
N GLY A 429 11.83 8.76 14.50
CA GLY A 429 12.45 9.29 13.29
C GLY A 429 13.62 10.21 13.64
N ILE A 430 14.63 10.17 12.80
CA ILE A 430 15.74 11.12 12.80
C ILE A 430 15.75 11.77 11.42
N GLY A 431 15.74 13.08 11.37
CA GLY A 431 15.84 13.86 10.15
C GLY A 431 17.03 14.84 10.23
N PHE A 432 17.37 15.40 9.10
CA PHE A 432 18.32 16.48 8.98
C PHE A 432 17.88 17.44 7.86
N GLY A 433 17.93 18.73 8.14
CA GLY A 433 17.70 19.76 7.14
C GLY A 433 18.76 20.85 7.25
N THR A 434 19.13 21.45 6.13
CA THR A 434 20.08 22.58 6.11
C THR A 434 19.55 23.78 6.88
N ASP A 435 18.23 23.89 7.01
CA ASP A 435 17.53 24.98 7.71
C ASP A 435 17.09 24.65 9.13
N SER A 436 16.94 23.36 9.46
CA SER A 436 16.37 22.90 10.73
C SER A 436 17.32 22.07 11.59
N GLY A 437 18.54 21.85 11.07
CA GLY A 437 19.53 21.03 11.73
C GLY A 437 19.08 19.59 11.91
N ILE A 438 19.50 18.95 12.99
CA ILE A 438 19.08 17.59 13.34
C ILE A 438 17.68 17.63 13.94
N SER A 439 16.77 16.86 13.37
CA SER A 439 15.42 16.70 13.90
C SER A 439 15.20 15.28 14.43
N LEU A 440 14.63 15.20 15.62
CA LEU A 440 14.21 13.96 16.26
C LEU A 440 12.70 13.98 16.40
N SER A 441 12.06 12.88 16.05
CA SER A 441 10.61 12.74 16.21
C SER A 441 10.28 11.41 16.89
N GLY A 442 9.26 11.42 17.73
CA GLY A 442 8.74 10.23 18.37
C GLY A 442 7.21 10.27 18.38
N GLY A 443 6.59 9.13 18.16
CA GLY A 443 5.13 9.07 18.15
C GLY A 443 4.60 7.71 18.61
N ILE A 444 3.49 7.76 19.34
CA ILE A 444 2.68 6.59 19.71
C ILE A 444 1.28 6.88 19.22
N GLN A 445 0.71 5.96 18.46
CA GLN A 445 -0.64 6.09 17.94
C GLN A 445 -1.40 4.80 18.13
N GLN A 446 -2.66 4.91 18.56
CA GLN A 446 -3.64 3.83 18.57
C GLN A 446 -4.83 4.25 17.71
N SER A 447 -5.01 3.62 16.55
CA SER A 447 -6.03 4.02 15.57
C SER A 447 -7.43 3.42 15.84
N ASN A 448 -7.52 2.42 16.71
CA ASN A 448 -8.79 1.78 17.12
C ASN A 448 -8.86 1.73 18.66
N PHE A 449 -8.89 2.88 19.28
CA PHE A 449 -8.85 3.00 20.74
C PHE A 449 -10.11 2.36 21.37
N LEU A 450 -9.90 1.35 22.22
CA LEU A 450 -10.97 0.57 22.87
C LEU A 450 -12.00 -0.02 21.89
N GLY A 451 -11.59 -0.29 20.64
CA GLY A 451 -12.44 -0.86 19.61
C GLY A 451 -13.52 0.07 19.04
N SER A 452 -13.44 1.37 19.32
CA SER A 452 -14.43 2.37 18.88
C SER A 452 -14.16 2.93 17.47
N GLY A 453 -12.99 2.63 16.92
CA GLY A 453 -12.50 3.22 15.66
C GLY A 453 -12.03 4.66 15.84
N ASP A 454 -11.86 5.11 17.07
CA ASP A 454 -11.30 6.42 17.39
C ASP A 454 -9.77 6.32 17.46
N LYS A 455 -9.11 7.44 17.17
CA LYS A 455 -7.66 7.53 17.15
C LYS A 455 -7.18 8.35 18.37
N VAL A 456 -6.22 7.81 19.10
CA VAL A 456 -5.44 8.55 20.10
C VAL A 456 -3.99 8.59 19.63
N SER A 457 -3.37 9.76 19.65
CA SER A 457 -1.96 9.88 19.31
C SER A 457 -1.24 10.87 20.21
N LEU A 458 -0.01 10.50 20.56
CA LEU A 458 0.97 11.38 21.20
C LEU A 458 2.15 11.50 20.24
N GLN A 459 2.49 12.72 19.86
CA GLN A 459 3.63 13.02 19.00
C GLN A 459 4.52 14.04 19.65
N THR A 460 5.84 13.89 19.47
CA THR A 460 6.86 14.83 19.92
C THR A 460 7.82 15.07 18.78
N LYS A 461 8.25 16.32 18.61
CA LYS A 461 9.28 16.71 17.65
C LYS A 461 10.24 17.68 18.34
N PHE A 462 11.50 17.49 18.02
CA PHE A 462 12.60 18.34 18.47
C PHE A 462 13.48 18.66 17.26
N ASN A 463 13.85 19.92 17.09
CA ASN A 463 14.88 20.37 16.15
C ASN A 463 15.61 21.59 16.74
N ASP A 464 16.52 22.21 15.99
CA ASP A 464 17.38 23.27 16.48
C ASP A 464 16.60 24.49 17.01
N TYR A 465 15.41 24.79 16.44
CA TYR A 465 14.62 25.96 16.80
C TYR A 465 13.24 25.67 17.41
N SER A 466 12.84 24.40 17.49
CA SER A 466 11.47 24.05 17.93
C SER A 466 11.44 22.77 18.76
N VAL A 467 10.65 22.80 19.82
CA VAL A 467 10.27 21.62 20.61
C VAL A 467 8.76 21.56 20.68
N SER A 468 8.16 20.49 20.18
CA SER A 468 6.71 20.32 20.22
C SER A 468 6.27 18.99 20.81
N ALA A 469 5.14 19.00 21.47
CA ALA A 469 4.44 17.83 21.98
C ALA A 469 2.94 17.98 21.75
N ASP A 470 2.30 16.95 21.21
CA ASP A 470 0.92 16.95 20.76
C ASP A 470 0.21 15.67 21.21
N LEU A 471 -0.86 15.82 21.99
CA LEU A 471 -1.78 14.75 22.37
C LEU A 471 -3.11 14.99 21.70
N SER A 472 -3.53 14.10 20.82
CA SER A 472 -4.82 14.21 20.13
C SER A 472 -5.71 12.99 20.33
N TYR A 473 -7.01 13.25 20.36
CA TYR A 473 -8.09 12.29 20.27
C TYR A 473 -8.97 12.68 19.09
N ASP A 474 -9.14 11.77 18.12
CA ASP A 474 -9.92 12.00 16.91
C ASP A 474 -10.97 10.90 16.75
N THR A 475 -12.23 11.29 16.56
CA THR A 475 -13.31 10.39 16.20
C THR A 475 -13.81 10.68 14.79
N PRO A 476 -13.78 9.71 13.86
CA PRO A 476 -14.27 9.92 12.49
C PRO A 476 -15.79 10.04 12.40
N TYR A 477 -16.50 9.61 13.44
CA TYR A 477 -17.96 9.59 13.50
C TYR A 477 -18.46 10.14 14.85
N LEU A 478 -18.39 11.45 15.03
CA LEU A 478 -19.04 12.15 16.14
C LEU A 478 -20.57 12.05 16.00
N THR A 479 -21.06 12.05 14.76
CA THR A 479 -22.45 11.80 14.40
C THR A 479 -22.55 10.63 13.43
N LYS A 480 -23.74 10.04 13.29
CA LYS A 480 -24.01 8.92 12.36
C LYS A 480 -23.77 9.29 10.89
N ASP A 481 -23.87 10.57 10.54
CA ASP A 481 -23.71 11.09 9.19
C ASP A 481 -22.24 11.30 8.79
N GLY A 482 -21.27 10.89 9.63
CA GLY A 482 -19.85 10.97 9.32
C GLY A 482 -19.22 12.33 9.60
N VAL A 483 -19.84 13.16 10.43
CA VAL A 483 -19.19 14.36 10.99
C VAL A 483 -18.11 13.89 11.95
N SER A 484 -16.87 14.29 11.70
CA SER A 484 -15.75 13.95 12.57
C SER A 484 -15.62 14.95 13.71
N GLY A 485 -15.08 14.50 14.85
CA GLY A 485 -14.71 15.35 15.98
C GLY A 485 -13.28 15.09 16.42
N GLY A 486 -12.66 16.08 17.05
CA GLY A 486 -11.32 15.95 17.61
C GLY A 486 -11.13 16.84 18.82
N ALA A 487 -10.23 16.42 19.71
CA ALA A 487 -9.71 17.21 20.82
C ALA A 487 -8.19 17.12 20.81
N ARG A 488 -7.52 18.23 21.03
CA ARG A 488 -6.05 18.30 20.98
C ARG A 488 -5.54 19.15 22.12
N ILE A 489 -4.49 18.64 22.79
CA ILE A 489 -3.69 19.38 23.77
C ILE A 489 -2.29 19.45 23.19
N TYR A 490 -1.71 20.64 23.18
CA TYR A 490 -0.40 20.82 22.58
C TYR A 490 0.48 21.77 23.38
N TYR A 491 1.78 21.56 23.23
CA TYR A 491 2.85 22.41 23.70
C TYR A 491 3.82 22.64 22.54
N ASP A 492 4.20 23.88 22.32
CA ASP A 492 5.16 24.27 21.30
C ASP A 492 6.09 25.35 21.86
N LYS A 493 7.40 25.15 21.79
CA LYS A 493 8.42 26.15 22.10
C LYS A 493 9.19 26.44 20.82
N PHE A 494 9.23 27.68 20.43
CA PHE A 494 9.90 28.19 19.22
C PHE A 494 10.92 29.25 19.57
N GLU A 495 12.20 29.04 19.17
CA GLU A 495 13.34 29.96 19.34
C GLU A 495 13.61 30.62 17.98
N ALA A 496 13.14 31.86 17.79
CA ALA A 496 13.08 32.51 16.48
C ALA A 496 14.46 32.83 15.89
N ALA A 497 15.44 33.15 16.73
CA ALA A 497 16.81 33.47 16.29
C ALA A 497 17.46 32.31 15.51
N GLU A 498 17.24 31.07 15.95
CA GLU A 498 17.76 29.87 15.27
C GLU A 498 17.09 29.59 13.93
N ALA A 499 15.95 30.25 13.64
CA ALA A 499 15.20 30.15 12.40
C ALA A 499 15.43 31.35 11.43
N ASN A 500 16.50 32.15 11.59
CA ASN A 500 16.81 33.36 10.83
C ASN A 500 15.77 34.49 11.02
N ILE A 501 15.12 34.53 12.16
CA ILE A 501 14.09 35.50 12.53
C ILE A 501 14.64 36.39 13.64
N VAL A 502 14.00 37.52 13.89
CA VAL A 502 14.31 38.38 15.04
C VAL A 502 14.28 37.59 16.35
N ASP A 503 15.11 37.99 17.27
CA ASP A 503 15.37 37.27 18.52
C ASP A 503 14.20 37.36 19.49
N TYR A 504 13.47 36.26 19.66
CA TYR A 504 12.47 36.02 20.70
C TYR A 504 12.24 34.54 20.87
N THR A 505 11.72 34.18 22.02
CA THR A 505 11.21 32.83 22.31
C THR A 505 9.71 32.90 22.50
N ASN A 506 8.97 32.09 21.77
CA ASN A 506 7.53 31.88 21.95
C ASN A 506 7.27 30.49 22.53
N THR A 507 6.61 30.42 23.68
CA THR A 507 6.15 29.16 24.29
C THR A 507 4.63 29.15 24.30
N THR A 508 4.06 28.31 23.45
CA THR A 508 2.63 28.14 23.28
C THR A 508 2.14 26.84 23.89
N TYR A 509 1.10 26.89 24.69
CA TYR A 509 0.34 25.69 25.06
C TYR A 509 -1.13 25.95 24.92
N GLY A 510 -1.87 24.93 24.50
CA GLY A 510 -3.26 25.11 24.17
C GLY A 510 -4.10 23.85 24.16
N LEU A 511 -5.39 24.08 24.10
CA LEU A 511 -6.43 23.07 23.96
C LEU A 511 -7.33 23.48 22.79
N SER A 512 -7.61 22.57 21.90
CA SER A 512 -8.54 22.83 20.79
C SER A 512 -9.53 21.69 20.58
N PHE A 513 -10.74 22.06 20.15
CA PHE A 513 -11.78 21.13 19.72
C PHE A 513 -12.08 21.38 18.26
N SER A 514 -12.17 20.32 17.49
CA SER A 514 -12.41 20.41 16.05
C SER A 514 -13.59 19.54 15.61
N THR A 515 -14.23 19.96 14.52
CA THR A 515 -15.27 19.17 13.85
C THR A 515 -15.09 19.29 12.34
N GLY A 516 -15.35 18.18 11.62
CA GLY A 516 -15.16 18.13 10.18
C GLY A 516 -16.36 17.53 9.47
N PHE A 517 -16.83 18.22 8.45
CA PHE A 517 -18.00 17.89 7.64
C PHE A 517 -17.55 17.46 6.26
N PRO A 518 -17.70 16.18 5.86
CA PRO A 518 -17.50 15.78 4.49
C PRO A 518 -18.66 16.28 3.62
N ILE A 519 -18.37 17.22 2.70
CA ILE A 519 -19.39 17.71 1.75
C ILE A 519 -19.58 16.67 0.64
N ASN A 520 -18.47 16.11 0.15
CA ASN A 520 -18.41 15.00 -0.79
C ASN A 520 -17.03 14.33 -0.70
N GLU A 521 -16.73 13.37 -1.57
CA GLU A 521 -15.48 12.58 -1.55
C GLU A 521 -14.19 13.43 -1.66
N ILE A 522 -14.28 14.62 -2.27
CA ILE A 522 -13.12 15.50 -2.52
C ILE A 522 -13.15 16.81 -1.72
N ASN A 523 -14.28 17.20 -1.15
CA ASN A 523 -14.44 18.45 -0.42
C ASN A 523 -14.79 18.21 1.04
N ARG A 524 -14.09 18.90 1.93
CA ARG A 524 -14.31 18.85 3.37
C ARG A 524 -14.31 20.26 3.95
N LEU A 525 -15.22 20.51 4.89
CA LEU A 525 -15.27 21.72 5.69
C LEU A 525 -14.96 21.35 7.14
N GLY A 526 -14.03 22.06 7.77
CA GLY A 526 -13.65 21.88 9.16
C GLY A 526 -13.82 23.16 9.95
N PHE A 527 -14.21 23.04 11.21
CA PHE A 527 -14.22 24.13 12.17
C PHE A 527 -13.46 23.71 13.41
N SER A 528 -12.73 24.63 14.00
CA SER A 528 -12.05 24.40 15.27
C SER A 528 -12.22 25.62 16.18
N PHE A 529 -12.37 25.35 17.45
CA PHE A 529 -12.36 26.33 18.52
C PHE A 529 -11.22 25.99 19.48
N GLY A 530 -10.35 26.96 19.73
CA GLY A 530 -9.16 26.77 20.55
C GLY A 530 -9.09 27.78 21.70
N TRP A 531 -8.34 27.38 22.70
CA TRP A 531 -7.74 28.25 23.70
C TRP A 531 -6.24 28.06 23.67
N GLU A 532 -5.49 29.14 23.62
CA GLU A 532 -4.03 29.09 23.61
C GLU A 532 -3.45 30.17 24.54
N ASN A 533 -2.30 29.89 25.12
CA ASN A 533 -1.49 30.86 25.84
C ASN A 533 -0.12 30.93 25.16
N ASN A 534 0.21 32.15 24.74
CA ASN A 534 1.49 32.45 24.10
C ASN A 534 2.37 33.20 25.10
N GLY A 535 3.41 32.55 25.61
CA GLY A 535 4.43 33.15 26.48
C GLY A 535 5.60 33.67 25.63
N ILE A 536 5.74 34.98 25.54
CA ILE A 536 6.82 35.63 24.77
C ILE A 536 7.90 36.05 25.73
N SER A 537 9.17 35.73 25.42
CA SER A 537 10.33 36.10 26.23
C SER A 537 11.55 36.36 25.34
N GLN A 538 12.63 36.85 25.92
CA GLN A 538 13.92 37.10 25.24
C GLN A 538 13.79 38.02 24.02
N VAL A 539 12.95 39.04 24.11
CA VAL A 539 12.73 39.99 23.01
C VAL A 539 13.76 41.10 23.04
N ASN A 540 14.51 41.25 21.96
CA ASN A 540 15.46 42.36 21.79
C ASN A 540 14.73 43.64 21.31
N GLY A 541 15.35 44.81 21.53
CA GLY A 541 14.80 46.13 21.18
C GLY A 541 14.84 46.43 19.68
N TYR A 542 13.85 45.89 18.96
CA TYR A 542 13.68 46.22 17.52
C TYR A 542 12.55 47.26 17.36
N ALA A 543 12.78 48.25 16.51
CA ALA A 543 11.85 49.33 16.28
C ALA A 543 10.43 48.87 15.87
N GLN A 544 10.33 47.82 15.07
CA GLN A 544 9.02 47.28 14.68
C GLN A 544 8.28 46.65 15.85
N LEU A 545 8.99 46.17 16.87
CA LEU A 545 8.40 45.57 18.06
C LEU A 545 7.99 46.65 19.09
N GLU A 546 8.55 47.85 19.02
CA GLU A 546 8.16 48.96 19.89
C GLU A 546 6.67 49.29 19.70
N LYS A 547 6.16 49.34 18.43
CA LYS A 547 4.73 49.56 18.16
C LYS A 547 3.84 48.49 18.83
N PHE A 548 4.27 47.22 18.87
CA PHE A 548 3.55 46.15 19.56
C PHE A 548 3.54 46.38 21.08
N TRP A 549 4.69 46.74 21.65
CA TRP A 549 4.78 46.98 23.07
C TRP A 549 4.13 48.30 23.52
N ASP A 550 4.01 49.28 22.63
CA ASP A 550 3.22 50.49 22.91
C ASP A 550 1.73 50.18 23.08
N ILE A 551 1.24 49.14 22.40
CA ILE A 551 -0.16 48.73 22.53
C ILE A 551 -0.32 47.77 23.72
N TYR A 552 0.57 46.79 23.89
CA TYR A 552 0.40 45.69 24.84
C TYR A 552 1.37 45.74 26.04
N GLY A 553 2.07 46.80 26.22
CA GLY A 553 3.07 46.93 27.28
C GLY A 553 2.50 46.80 28.70
N SER A 554 1.22 47.05 28.88
CA SER A 554 0.55 46.81 30.17
C SER A 554 0.48 45.32 30.56
N LEU A 555 0.65 44.40 29.59
CA LEU A 555 0.70 42.97 29.80
C LEU A 555 2.11 42.40 29.93
N GLN A 556 3.14 43.26 29.83
CA GLN A 556 4.55 42.90 29.99
C GLN A 556 4.94 42.79 31.45
N ASP A 557 5.59 41.71 31.85
CA ASP A 557 6.14 41.48 33.16
C ASP A 557 7.44 42.28 33.35
N SER A 558 7.89 42.44 34.61
CA SER A 558 9.08 43.21 34.97
C SER A 558 10.39 42.65 34.37
N ASP A 559 10.42 41.42 33.92
CA ASP A 559 11.54 40.75 33.26
C ASP A 559 11.47 40.89 31.72
N GLY A 560 10.49 41.62 31.20
CA GLY A 560 10.29 41.79 29.76
C GLY A 560 9.52 40.66 29.05
N SER A 561 9.09 39.63 29.77
CA SER A 561 8.23 38.58 29.25
C SER A 561 6.76 39.00 29.22
N ALA A 562 5.93 38.35 28.42
CA ALA A 562 4.49 38.56 28.40
C ALA A 562 3.74 37.27 28.09
N ASN A 563 2.54 37.12 28.65
CA ASN A 563 1.69 35.99 28.42
C ASN A 563 0.34 36.46 27.85
N PHE A 564 0.01 35.99 26.65
CA PHE A 564 -1.22 36.33 25.93
C PHE A 564 -2.16 35.14 25.85
N LYS A 565 -3.35 35.27 26.40
CA LYS A 565 -4.40 34.27 26.40
C LYS A 565 -5.40 34.59 25.30
N ASN A 566 -5.52 33.67 24.37
CA ASN A 566 -6.39 33.85 23.22
C ASN A 566 -7.40 32.70 23.11
N PHE A 567 -8.59 33.05 22.65
CA PHE A 567 -9.58 32.12 22.17
C PHE A 567 -9.70 32.29 20.65
N ASP A 568 -9.52 31.24 19.89
CA ASP A 568 -9.56 31.29 18.42
C ASP A 568 -10.67 30.42 17.84
N PHE A 569 -11.18 30.89 16.71
CA PHE A 569 -12.05 30.14 15.84
C PHE A 569 -11.38 30.01 14.48
N THR A 570 -11.25 28.77 14.00
CA THR A 570 -10.67 28.50 12.68
C THR A 570 -11.67 27.75 11.80
N ALA A 571 -11.92 28.27 10.60
CA ALA A 571 -12.66 27.61 9.54
C ALA A 571 -11.68 27.14 8.46
N THR A 572 -11.78 25.90 8.02
CA THR A 572 -10.89 25.34 6.98
C THR A 572 -11.75 24.66 5.92
N TRP A 573 -11.59 25.05 4.68
CA TRP A 573 -12.11 24.33 3.53
C TRP A 573 -10.95 23.64 2.81
N THR A 574 -11.13 22.34 2.54
CA THR A 574 -10.13 21.54 1.81
C THR A 574 -10.80 20.85 0.63
N ARG A 575 -10.22 20.97 -0.54
CA ARG A 575 -10.54 20.19 -1.73
C ARG A 575 -9.31 19.40 -2.13
N ASN A 576 -9.43 18.07 -2.24
CA ASN A 576 -8.31 17.20 -2.60
C ASN A 576 -8.80 16.05 -3.49
N ASN A 577 -8.31 16.01 -4.72
CA ASN A 577 -8.54 14.91 -5.67
C ASN A 577 -7.21 14.42 -6.30
N LEU A 578 -6.11 14.54 -5.55
CA LEU A 578 -4.82 14.00 -5.99
C LEU A 578 -4.90 12.49 -6.17
N ASP A 579 -4.25 11.98 -7.22
CA ASP A 579 -4.18 10.55 -7.55
C ASP A 579 -3.38 9.74 -6.53
N ARG A 580 -2.45 10.38 -5.80
CA ARG A 580 -1.59 9.76 -4.76
C ARG A 580 -1.32 10.74 -3.63
N GLY A 581 -1.05 10.20 -2.43
CA GLY A 581 -0.67 11.00 -1.27
C GLY A 581 0.75 11.56 -1.36
N GLN A 582 1.67 10.78 -1.94
CA GLN A 582 3.06 11.18 -2.21
C GLN A 582 3.32 11.06 -3.71
N LEU A 583 4.21 11.92 -4.22
CA LEU A 583 4.61 11.95 -5.62
C LEU A 583 3.41 11.95 -6.58
N ALA A 584 2.39 12.77 -6.31
CA ALA A 584 1.21 12.89 -7.16
C ALA A 584 1.60 13.28 -8.60
N THR A 585 0.82 12.78 -9.57
CA THR A 585 1.01 13.08 -11.00
C THR A 585 -0.18 13.79 -11.63
N GLN A 586 -1.34 13.72 -10.97
CA GLN A 586 -2.58 14.34 -11.46
C GLN A 586 -3.46 14.78 -10.30
N GLY A 587 -4.27 15.82 -10.55
CA GLY A 587 -5.25 16.30 -9.60
C GLY A 587 -4.84 17.62 -8.93
N MET A 588 -5.68 18.08 -8.01
CA MET A 588 -5.50 19.33 -7.31
C MET A 588 -5.75 19.21 -5.83
N SER A 589 -5.04 20.02 -5.05
CA SER A 589 -5.27 20.20 -3.63
C SER A 589 -5.36 21.70 -3.33
N HIS A 590 -6.50 22.12 -2.77
CA HIS A 590 -6.73 23.50 -2.35
C HIS A 590 -7.08 23.50 -0.87
N THR A 591 -6.50 24.41 -0.11
CA THR A 591 -6.83 24.64 1.30
C THR A 591 -7.03 26.12 1.56
N LEU A 592 -8.20 26.48 2.01
CA LEU A 592 -8.50 27.83 2.52
C LEU A 592 -8.71 27.73 4.03
N ARG A 593 -7.90 28.48 4.78
CA ARG A 593 -7.99 28.54 6.25
C ARG A 593 -8.19 29.99 6.69
N ALA A 594 -9.21 30.22 7.50
CA ALA A 594 -9.49 31.49 8.14
C ALA A 594 -9.44 31.27 9.66
N LYS A 595 -8.48 31.90 10.33
CA LYS A 595 -8.35 31.96 11.82
C LYS A 595 -8.79 33.37 12.25
N VAL A 596 -9.56 33.43 13.30
CA VAL A 596 -9.93 34.70 13.98
C VAL A 596 -9.89 34.45 15.50
N THR A 597 -9.24 35.30 16.24
CA THR A 597 -9.36 35.32 17.69
C THR A 597 -10.70 35.99 18.08
N VAL A 598 -11.38 35.46 19.08
CA VAL A 598 -12.72 35.97 19.42
C VAL A 598 -12.62 37.00 20.56
N PRO A 599 -13.64 37.89 20.73
CA PRO A 599 -13.69 38.83 21.84
C PRO A 599 -13.52 38.15 23.21
N GLY A 600 -12.68 38.72 24.06
CA GLY A 600 -12.21 38.11 25.31
C GLY A 600 -10.81 37.56 25.25
N SER A 601 -10.16 37.55 24.05
CA SER A 601 -8.75 37.32 23.85
C SER A 601 -7.95 38.59 24.15
N ASP A 602 -6.73 38.42 24.65
CA ASP A 602 -5.80 39.54 24.86
C ASP A 602 -5.37 40.16 23.53
N LEU A 603 -5.22 39.28 22.48
CA LEU A 603 -4.87 39.70 21.11
C LEU A 603 -6.02 39.43 20.16
N GLN A 604 -6.51 40.47 19.50
CA GLN A 604 -7.60 40.38 18.52
C GLN A 604 -7.07 40.55 17.10
N PHE A 605 -6.98 39.44 16.37
CA PHE A 605 -6.50 39.41 14.99
C PHE A 605 -7.19 38.36 14.16
N PHE A 606 -7.07 38.47 12.85
CA PHE A 606 -7.49 37.43 11.91
C PHE A 606 -6.36 37.09 10.96
N LYS A 607 -6.39 35.86 10.41
CA LYS A 607 -5.47 35.40 9.36
C LYS A 607 -6.24 34.61 8.31
N LEU A 608 -5.94 34.86 7.04
CA LEU A 608 -6.44 34.14 5.89
C LEU A 608 -5.26 33.51 5.16
N ASN A 609 -5.33 32.21 4.93
CA ASN A 609 -4.32 31.46 4.17
C ASN A 609 -5.03 30.69 3.06
N PHE A 610 -4.49 30.76 1.85
CA PHE A 610 -4.95 29.98 0.71
C PHE A 610 -3.77 29.31 0.05
N ASP A 611 -3.77 27.97 0.05
CA ASP A 611 -2.75 27.13 -0.52
C ASP A 611 -3.34 26.32 -1.68
N ILE A 612 -2.60 26.24 -2.78
CA ILE A 612 -2.97 25.52 -4.00
C ILE A 612 -1.81 24.65 -4.48
N ARG A 613 -2.12 23.41 -4.89
CA ARG A 613 -1.24 22.53 -5.65
C ARG A 613 -2.04 21.93 -6.79
N ASN A 614 -1.52 22.01 -7.99
CA ASN A 614 -2.17 21.47 -9.19
C ASN A 614 -1.16 20.68 -10.01
N TYR A 615 -1.39 19.37 -10.12
CA TYR A 615 -0.60 18.44 -10.93
C TYR A 615 -1.33 18.13 -12.23
N GLN A 616 -0.61 18.24 -13.35
CA GLN A 616 -1.15 17.93 -14.65
C GLN A 616 -0.15 17.07 -15.44
N ARG A 617 -0.61 15.90 -15.87
CA ARG A 617 0.18 15.01 -16.72
C ARG A 617 0.37 15.62 -18.09
N ILE A 618 1.60 15.53 -18.61
CA ILE A 618 1.95 15.90 -19.98
C ILE A 618 1.92 14.64 -20.85
N THR A 619 2.36 13.50 -20.30
CA THR A 619 2.37 12.19 -20.94
C THR A 619 1.35 11.27 -20.28
N ASP A 620 0.76 10.32 -21.01
CA ASP A 620 -0.28 9.41 -20.52
C ASP A 620 0.20 8.52 -19.36
N ASN A 621 1.47 8.12 -19.36
CA ASN A 621 2.09 7.34 -18.28
C ASN A 621 2.40 8.18 -17.03
N GLY A 622 2.33 9.53 -17.13
CA GLY A 622 2.60 10.44 -16.01
C GLY A 622 4.09 10.66 -15.71
N ASP A 623 4.99 10.24 -16.59
CA ASP A 623 6.45 10.43 -16.44
C ASP A 623 6.82 11.90 -16.52
N TRP A 624 6.14 12.66 -17.39
CA TRP A 624 6.23 14.10 -17.45
C TRP A 624 4.99 14.73 -16.85
N THR A 625 5.18 15.57 -15.86
CA THR A 625 4.10 16.20 -15.10
C THR A 625 4.45 17.64 -14.79
N THR A 626 3.50 18.57 -14.93
CA THR A 626 3.63 19.92 -14.41
C THR A 626 3.04 20.00 -13.01
N LEU A 627 3.69 20.76 -12.14
CA LEU A 627 3.18 21.16 -10.83
C LEU A 627 3.15 22.68 -10.74
N LEU A 628 1.99 23.20 -10.43
CA LEU A 628 1.83 24.59 -10.03
C LEU A 628 1.50 24.64 -8.54
N ARG A 629 2.30 25.39 -7.76
CA ARG A 629 2.05 25.67 -6.34
C ARG A 629 1.83 27.16 -6.16
N GLY A 630 0.96 27.51 -5.22
CA GLY A 630 0.77 28.89 -4.80
C GLY A 630 0.34 28.95 -3.35
N SER A 631 0.77 29.99 -2.64
CA SER A 631 0.31 30.29 -1.29
C SER A 631 0.09 31.80 -1.18
N LEU A 632 -1.07 32.17 -0.64
CA LEU A 632 -1.45 33.54 -0.30
C LEU A 632 -1.71 33.60 1.19
N GLY A 633 -1.22 34.63 1.84
CA GLY A 633 -1.46 34.88 3.25
C GLY A 633 -1.73 36.35 3.50
N TYR A 634 -2.74 36.66 4.33
CA TYR A 634 -3.00 37.99 4.84
C TYR A 634 -3.56 37.91 6.25
N GLY A 635 -3.08 38.79 7.14
CA GLY A 635 -3.59 38.88 8.49
C GLY A 635 -3.52 40.33 8.98
N ASN A 636 -4.41 40.70 9.90
CA ASN A 636 -4.32 42.00 10.56
C ASN A 636 -5.00 41.97 11.92
N GLY A 637 -4.68 42.93 12.79
CA GLY A 637 -5.42 43.18 14.01
C GLY A 637 -6.82 43.73 13.75
N TYR A 638 -7.70 43.62 14.71
CA TYR A 638 -9.02 44.27 14.71
C TYR A 638 -9.42 44.63 16.13
N GLY A 639 -10.32 45.60 16.24
CA GLY A 639 -10.72 46.13 17.54
C GLY A 639 -9.65 46.99 18.20
N THR A 640 -9.86 47.34 19.48
CA THR A 640 -8.95 48.21 20.24
C THR A 640 -8.56 47.58 21.57
N PHE A 641 -7.33 47.81 22.00
CA PHE A 641 -6.82 47.43 23.31
C PHE A 641 -6.34 48.71 24.01
N GLU A 642 -6.91 49.01 25.19
CA GLU A 642 -6.62 50.25 25.94
C GLU A 642 -6.72 51.54 25.13
N GLY A 643 -7.56 51.58 24.08
CA GLY A 643 -7.81 52.72 23.23
C GLY A 643 -6.91 52.80 21.98
N ASN A 644 -5.98 51.87 21.82
CA ASN A 644 -5.13 51.74 20.63
C ASN A 644 -5.68 50.67 19.69
N ASP A 645 -5.59 50.88 18.38
CA ASP A 645 -5.95 49.89 17.37
C ASP A 645 -5.01 48.68 17.47
N GLN A 646 -5.59 47.45 17.50
CA GLN A 646 -4.80 46.21 17.57
C GLN A 646 -4.15 45.91 16.20
N ILE A 647 -2.97 45.30 16.25
CA ILE A 647 -2.19 44.87 15.07
C ILE A 647 -1.99 43.36 15.09
N LEU A 648 -1.57 42.80 13.96
CA LEU A 648 -1.15 41.38 13.92
C LEU A 648 0.07 41.22 14.85
N PRO A 649 0.06 40.28 15.81
CA PRO A 649 1.22 40.00 16.64
C PRO A 649 2.41 39.57 15.79
N PHE A 650 3.62 40.09 16.07
CA PHE A 650 4.82 39.81 15.31
C PHE A 650 5.18 38.30 15.23
N PHE A 651 4.85 37.53 16.25
CA PHE A 651 5.06 36.08 16.27
C PHE A 651 4.03 35.31 15.45
N GLU A 652 3.01 35.99 14.88
CA GLU A 652 2.07 35.48 13.90
C GLU A 652 2.37 35.94 12.46
N ASN A 653 3.48 36.70 12.26
CA ASN A 653 3.88 37.19 10.94
C ASN A 653 4.14 36.04 9.96
N TYR A 654 4.03 36.38 8.67
CA TYR A 654 4.41 35.49 7.59
C TYR A 654 5.87 35.63 7.23
N TYR A 655 6.49 34.53 6.85
CA TYR A 655 7.87 34.45 6.38
C TYR A 655 7.93 33.71 5.06
N VAL A 656 8.93 34.04 4.24
CA VAL A 656 9.21 33.38 2.95
C VAL A 656 10.71 33.19 2.78
N GLY A 657 11.13 32.22 2.00
CA GLY A 657 12.50 31.75 1.82
C GLY A 657 12.64 30.31 2.28
N GLY A 658 13.62 29.60 1.76
CA GLY A 658 13.90 28.21 2.06
C GLY A 658 13.17 27.21 1.16
N TYR A 659 13.47 25.95 1.34
CA TYR A 659 13.06 24.84 0.46
C TYR A 659 11.54 24.63 0.34
N ARG A 660 10.76 25.14 1.29
CA ARG A 660 9.28 25.00 1.30
C ARG A 660 8.57 26.10 0.52
N THR A 661 9.21 27.25 0.30
CA THR A 661 8.56 28.43 -0.26
C THR A 661 9.26 28.93 -1.53
N VAL A 662 10.39 29.65 -1.40
CA VAL A 662 11.22 30.14 -2.51
C VAL A 662 12.62 29.56 -2.33
N ARG A 663 12.91 28.49 -3.05
CA ARG A 663 14.21 27.79 -3.00
C ARG A 663 15.30 28.69 -3.58
N GLY A 664 16.55 28.53 -3.11
CA GLY A 664 17.67 29.39 -3.50
C GLY A 664 17.89 30.60 -2.59
N PHE A 665 16.97 30.80 -1.65
CA PHE A 665 17.10 31.77 -0.54
C PHE A 665 17.09 31.01 0.79
N SER A 666 17.84 31.52 1.76
CA SER A 666 17.85 30.91 3.10
C SER A 666 16.46 30.96 3.74
N SER A 667 16.22 30.05 4.68
CA SER A 667 14.91 29.93 5.33
C SER A 667 14.53 31.25 6.01
N ASN A 668 13.27 31.67 5.80
CA ASN A 668 12.68 32.89 6.35
C ASN A 668 13.41 34.22 5.98
N SER A 669 14.32 34.24 5.03
CA SER A 669 15.19 35.38 4.73
C SER A 669 14.58 36.43 3.82
N ILE A 670 13.43 36.20 3.21
CA ILE A 670 12.76 37.14 2.29
C ILE A 670 11.77 38.01 3.07
N GLY A 671 11.86 39.31 2.89
CA GLY A 671 10.89 40.27 3.45
C GLY A 671 11.53 41.42 4.23
N PRO A 672 10.73 42.10 5.05
CA PRO A 672 11.22 43.20 5.89
C PRO A 672 12.31 42.72 6.87
N ARG A 673 13.36 43.50 7.00
CA ARG A 673 14.43 43.26 7.96
C ARG A 673 14.14 43.99 9.29
N ALA A 674 14.58 43.42 10.36
CA ALA A 674 14.50 44.01 11.67
C ALA A 674 15.42 45.25 11.76
N ILE A 675 14.91 46.26 12.39
CA ILE A 675 15.63 47.53 12.65
C ILE A 675 15.92 47.57 14.14
N TYR A 676 17.20 47.45 14.50
CA TYR A 676 17.60 47.64 15.87
C TYR A 676 17.54 49.12 16.23
N SER A 677 16.73 49.44 17.24
CA SER A 677 16.60 50.80 17.76
C SER A 677 17.55 50.99 18.93
N GLY A 678 18.33 52.08 18.89
CA GLY A 678 19.31 52.41 19.94
C GLY A 678 19.44 53.90 20.14
N VAL A 679 20.02 54.35 21.24
CA VAL A 679 20.36 55.74 21.49
C VAL A 679 21.87 55.87 21.49
N SER A 680 22.44 56.63 20.53
CA SER A 680 23.84 56.93 20.49
C SER A 680 24.04 58.41 20.69
N SER A 681 24.85 58.79 21.71
CA SER A 681 25.19 60.22 22.03
C SER A 681 23.96 61.10 22.26
N GLY A 682 22.85 60.51 22.77
CA GLY A 682 21.60 61.22 23.06
C GLY A 682 20.65 61.36 21.85
N ASN A 683 21.00 60.85 20.69
CA ASN A 683 20.15 60.83 19.48
C ASN A 683 19.66 59.39 19.22
N ALA A 684 18.41 59.25 18.80
CA ALA A 684 17.88 57.99 18.31
C ALA A 684 18.66 57.58 17.03
N THR A 685 19.11 56.32 17.01
CA THR A 685 19.77 55.73 15.85
C THR A 685 19.09 54.40 15.50
N ALA A 686 19.02 54.11 14.20
CA ALA A 686 18.50 52.88 13.70
C ALA A 686 19.57 52.14 12.90
N THR A 687 19.60 50.80 13.04
CA THR A 687 20.52 49.95 12.32
C THR A 687 19.73 48.77 11.74
N TYR A 688 19.75 48.60 10.41
CA TYR A 688 19.15 47.47 9.76
C TYR A 688 19.98 46.21 10.05
N THR A 689 19.32 45.13 10.41
CA THR A 689 19.95 43.85 10.73
C THR A 689 19.74 42.85 9.59
N ASP A 690 20.44 41.71 9.64
CA ASP A 690 20.23 40.63 8.69
C ASP A 690 19.04 39.72 9.08
N SER A 691 18.47 39.89 10.27
CA SER A 691 17.34 39.10 10.76
C SER A 691 16.02 39.56 10.16
N ALA A 692 15.20 38.62 9.68
CA ALA A 692 13.88 38.93 9.16
C ALA A 692 12.87 39.18 10.30
N ILE A 693 11.99 40.16 10.12
CA ILE A 693 10.85 40.41 11.04
C ILE A 693 9.54 39.84 10.45
N GLY A 694 9.55 39.44 9.18
CA GLY A 694 8.35 39.00 8.49
C GLY A 694 7.38 40.12 8.18
N GLY A 695 6.15 39.79 7.86
CA GLY A 695 5.09 40.75 7.56
C GLY A 695 3.70 40.17 7.67
N ASN A 696 2.69 41.01 7.58
CA ASN A 696 1.29 40.60 7.71
C ASN A 696 0.68 40.10 6.40
N ALA A 697 1.43 40.12 5.29
CA ALA A 697 0.96 39.67 3.99
C ALA A 697 2.07 38.97 3.20
N LYS A 698 1.72 37.87 2.47
CA LYS A 698 2.63 37.16 1.59
C LYS A 698 1.95 36.58 0.36
N TYR A 699 2.75 36.36 -0.66
CA TYR A 699 2.44 35.42 -1.71
C TYR A 699 3.68 34.63 -2.12
N THR A 700 3.47 33.36 -2.52
CA THR A 700 4.49 32.52 -3.15
C THR A 700 3.89 31.78 -4.33
N MET A 701 4.68 31.59 -5.36
CA MET A 701 4.31 30.84 -6.56
C MET A 701 5.49 29.97 -6.98
N SER A 702 5.19 28.75 -7.43
CA SER A 702 6.16 27.83 -7.96
C SER A 702 5.59 27.13 -9.18
N ALA A 703 6.36 27.07 -10.24
CA ALA A 703 6.07 26.28 -11.43
C ALA A 703 7.18 25.25 -11.60
N GLU A 704 6.81 23.97 -11.61
CA GLU A 704 7.76 22.87 -11.73
C GLU A 704 7.42 21.99 -12.93
N LEU A 705 8.45 21.59 -13.68
CA LEU A 705 8.40 20.56 -14.68
C LEU A 705 9.07 19.31 -14.10
N ILE A 706 8.27 18.29 -13.82
CA ILE A 706 8.70 17.01 -13.27
C ILE A 706 8.96 16.08 -14.45
N PHE A 707 10.08 15.36 -14.42
CA PHE A 707 10.50 14.44 -15.46
C PHE A 707 11.22 13.23 -14.87
N PRO A 708 11.27 12.09 -15.59
CA PRO A 708 11.94 10.87 -15.12
C PRO A 708 13.45 11.12 -15.02
N VAL A 709 14.09 10.55 -14.01
CA VAL A 709 15.54 10.60 -13.88
C VAL A 709 16.17 9.77 -15.01
N PRO A 710 17.03 10.37 -15.85
CA PRO A 710 17.68 9.64 -16.92
C PRO A 710 18.45 8.43 -16.36
N PHE A 711 18.44 7.32 -17.07
CA PHE A 711 19.16 6.08 -16.75
C PHE A 711 18.67 5.32 -15.51
N LEU A 712 17.54 5.73 -14.90
CA LEU A 712 16.93 4.99 -13.79
C LEU A 712 15.88 4.02 -14.34
N ASP A 713 15.90 2.79 -13.84
CA ASP A 713 14.91 1.77 -14.23
C ASP A 713 13.48 2.13 -13.77
N GLU A 714 12.46 1.74 -14.53
CA GLU A 714 11.04 2.03 -14.25
C GLU A 714 10.60 1.58 -12.85
N ALA A 715 11.20 0.52 -12.31
CA ALA A 715 10.92 0.03 -10.97
C ALA A 715 11.25 1.08 -9.89
N TYR A 716 12.31 1.86 -10.07
CA TYR A 716 12.75 2.93 -9.16
C TYR A 716 12.18 4.30 -9.53
N ALA A 717 11.78 4.49 -10.79
CA ALA A 717 11.16 5.73 -11.27
C ALA A 717 9.91 6.13 -10.45
N ARG A 718 9.26 5.16 -9.77
CA ARG A 718 8.12 5.41 -8.87
C ARG A 718 8.53 5.99 -7.52
N GLN A 719 9.79 5.86 -7.13
CA GLN A 719 10.32 6.32 -5.85
C GLN A 719 11.22 7.55 -5.99
N VAL A 720 11.69 7.84 -7.20
CA VAL A 720 12.61 8.96 -7.48
C VAL A 720 11.97 9.91 -8.47
N ARG A 721 12.07 11.20 -8.19
CA ARG A 721 11.52 12.26 -9.04
C ARG A 721 12.54 13.38 -9.20
N SER A 722 12.78 13.80 -10.43
CA SER A 722 13.52 15.02 -10.73
C SER A 722 12.58 16.12 -11.22
N SER A 723 12.91 17.37 -10.93
CA SER A 723 12.18 18.51 -11.44
C SER A 723 13.07 19.70 -11.74
N LEU A 724 12.66 20.49 -12.71
CA LEU A 724 13.12 21.87 -12.90
C LEU A 724 12.03 22.80 -12.40
N PHE A 725 12.41 23.86 -11.70
CA PHE A 725 11.44 24.76 -11.11
C PHE A 725 11.83 26.23 -11.26
N VAL A 726 10.81 27.08 -11.24
CA VAL A 726 10.92 28.51 -11.05
C VAL A 726 10.05 28.86 -9.85
N ASP A 727 10.66 29.47 -8.85
CA ASP A 727 9.96 29.95 -7.66
C ASP A 727 9.96 31.47 -7.64
N ALA A 728 8.89 32.03 -7.10
CA ALA A 728 8.79 33.47 -6.87
C ALA A 728 7.97 33.73 -5.61
N GLY A 729 8.33 34.77 -4.86
CA GLY A 729 7.60 35.11 -3.65
C GLY A 729 8.01 36.45 -3.05
N GLU A 730 7.14 36.91 -2.18
CA GLU A 730 7.30 38.20 -1.48
C GLU A 730 6.55 38.18 -0.14
N VAL A 731 7.10 38.91 0.83
CA VAL A 731 6.46 39.27 2.09
C VAL A 731 6.53 40.77 2.29
N TRP A 732 5.45 41.37 2.75
CA TRP A 732 5.37 42.78 3.10
C TRP A 732 4.49 42.94 4.34
N ASP A 733 4.59 44.15 4.96
CA ASP A 733 3.78 44.50 6.11
C ASP A 733 3.04 45.82 5.83
N THR A 734 1.71 45.73 5.71
CA THR A 734 0.86 46.87 5.38
C THR A 734 0.80 47.95 6.48
N GLU A 735 1.27 47.59 7.70
CA GLU A 735 1.31 48.45 8.87
C GLU A 735 2.70 49.04 9.12
N PHE A 736 3.69 48.72 8.28
CA PHE A 736 5.07 49.12 8.48
C PHE A 736 5.36 50.47 7.81
N ASP A 737 5.83 51.44 8.62
CA ASP A 737 6.28 52.75 8.16
C ASP A 737 7.81 52.76 7.98
N ASN A 738 8.25 52.42 6.78
CA ASN A 738 9.66 52.44 6.45
C ASN A 738 10.26 53.87 6.48
N ASP A 739 9.48 54.90 6.21
CA ASP A 739 10.00 56.29 6.14
C ASP A 739 10.33 56.83 7.52
N ALA A 740 9.63 56.38 8.58
CA ALA A 740 9.91 56.72 9.96
C ALA A 740 11.34 56.40 10.41
N TYR A 741 11.99 55.39 9.80
CA TYR A 741 13.31 54.91 10.21
C TYR A 741 14.43 55.31 9.22
N LYS A 742 14.13 55.72 8.02
CA LYS A 742 15.15 56.12 7.01
C LYS A 742 15.98 57.29 7.45
N ASP A 743 15.35 58.30 8.06
CA ASP A 743 16.03 59.54 8.44
C ASP A 743 16.98 59.35 9.64
N ILE A 744 16.76 58.31 10.46
CA ILE A 744 17.57 58.02 11.63
C ILE A 744 18.52 56.82 11.40
N CYS A 745 18.53 56.24 10.24
CA CYS A 745 19.36 55.09 9.90
C CYS A 745 20.84 55.47 9.88
N SER A 746 21.65 54.79 10.67
CA SER A 746 23.08 55.04 10.83
C SER A 746 24.01 53.96 10.21
N TYR A 747 23.44 52.81 9.89
CA TYR A 747 24.18 51.67 9.33
C TYR A 747 23.26 50.77 8.51
N ASN A 748 23.78 50.21 7.43
CA ASN A 748 23.06 49.31 6.50
C ASN A 748 21.79 49.90 5.91
N CYS A 749 21.79 51.24 5.64
CA CYS A 749 20.58 51.93 5.12
C CYS A 749 20.14 51.49 3.72
N ASP A 750 21.00 50.85 2.97
CA ASP A 750 20.70 50.29 1.63
C ASP A 750 19.62 49.17 1.69
N TYR A 751 19.43 48.56 2.87
CA TYR A 751 18.35 47.57 3.12
C TYR A 751 16.98 48.24 3.35
N ALA A 752 16.94 49.55 3.51
CA ALA A 752 15.72 50.33 3.72
C ALA A 752 14.86 50.39 2.45
N GLY A 753 14.25 49.31 2.09
CA GLY A 753 13.23 49.21 1.03
C GLY A 753 11.85 49.54 1.57
N ASP A 754 10.95 50.02 0.72
CA ASP A 754 9.53 50.13 1.07
C ASP A 754 8.89 48.72 1.07
N TYR A 755 8.58 48.23 2.26
CA TYR A 755 7.89 46.98 2.48
C TYR A 755 6.44 47.18 2.96
N SER A 756 5.91 48.41 2.91
CA SER A 756 4.50 48.68 3.26
C SER A 756 3.50 48.17 2.20
N LYS A 757 4.00 47.87 1.02
CA LYS A 757 3.22 47.39 -0.13
C LYS A 757 4.02 46.36 -0.95
N PRO A 758 3.35 45.51 -1.76
CA PRO A 758 4.03 44.59 -2.65
C PRO A 758 4.85 45.33 -3.73
N GLY A 759 5.96 44.76 -4.18
CA GLY A 759 6.82 45.33 -5.22
C GLY A 759 8.26 44.83 -5.19
N ARG A 760 8.63 44.06 -4.18
CA ARG A 760 9.99 43.50 -4.00
C ARG A 760 10.00 42.00 -4.19
N LEU A 761 9.46 41.53 -5.33
CA LEU A 761 9.44 40.12 -5.70
C LEU A 761 10.86 39.55 -5.80
N ARG A 762 11.11 38.42 -5.12
CA ARG A 762 12.27 37.55 -5.32
C ARG A 762 11.89 36.41 -6.24
N ALA A 763 12.87 35.97 -7.02
CA ALA A 763 12.67 34.81 -7.89
C ALA A 763 13.93 33.96 -7.98
N SER A 764 13.77 32.66 -8.16
CA SER A 764 14.83 31.69 -8.31
C SER A 764 14.51 30.66 -9.38
N LEU A 765 15.55 30.03 -9.91
CA LEU A 765 15.50 28.91 -10.84
C LEU A 765 16.34 27.77 -10.27
N GLY A 766 15.88 26.54 -10.37
CA GLY A 766 16.66 25.44 -9.88
C GLY A 766 16.18 24.06 -10.34
N THR A 767 16.87 23.07 -9.83
CA THR A 767 16.52 21.65 -10.00
C THR A 767 16.39 20.98 -8.63
N GLN A 768 15.52 20.01 -8.55
CA GLN A 768 15.29 19.24 -7.34
C GLN A 768 15.25 17.75 -7.67
N LEU A 769 15.88 16.96 -6.82
CA LEU A 769 15.79 15.50 -6.82
C LEU A 769 15.12 15.07 -5.51
N THR A 770 14.03 14.31 -5.62
CA THR A 770 13.32 13.73 -4.50
C THR A 770 13.38 12.22 -4.60
N TRP A 771 13.83 11.55 -3.55
CA TRP A 771 13.86 10.10 -3.45
C TRP A 771 13.14 9.63 -2.18
N VAL A 772 12.08 8.84 -2.35
CA VAL A 772 11.38 8.18 -1.23
C VAL A 772 12.17 6.92 -0.87
N SER A 773 13.11 7.07 0.06
CA SER A 773 13.97 5.99 0.52
C SER A 773 13.34 5.22 1.69
N PRO A 774 13.84 4.03 2.06
CA PRO A 774 13.41 3.32 3.26
C PRO A 774 13.65 4.10 4.57
N LEU A 775 14.55 5.10 4.55
CA LEU A 775 14.83 5.99 5.68
C LEU A 775 13.95 7.23 5.71
N GLY A 776 13.03 7.36 4.76
CA GLY A 776 12.20 8.53 4.55
C GLY A 776 12.55 9.29 3.26
N PRO A 777 11.82 10.38 2.96
CA PRO A 777 12.10 11.18 1.78
C PRO A 777 13.45 11.91 1.90
N LEU A 778 14.23 11.82 0.84
CA LEU A 778 15.48 12.55 0.64
C LEU A 778 15.25 13.61 -0.43
N VAL A 779 15.56 14.85 -0.14
CA VAL A 779 15.38 15.99 -1.07
C VAL A 779 16.68 16.72 -1.23
N PHE A 780 17.14 16.80 -2.47
CA PHE A 780 18.32 17.57 -2.87
C PHE A 780 17.85 18.70 -3.79
N THR A 781 18.20 19.92 -3.46
CA THR A 781 17.84 21.10 -4.25
C THR A 781 19.08 21.90 -4.61
N LEU A 782 19.18 22.27 -5.88
CA LEU A 782 20.15 23.25 -6.38
C LEU A 782 19.35 24.40 -6.99
N ALA A 783 19.53 25.60 -6.48
CA ALA A 783 18.81 26.76 -6.94
C ALA A 783 19.68 28.00 -6.98
N VAL A 784 19.47 28.86 -7.95
CA VAL A 784 20.13 30.16 -8.08
C VAL A 784 19.10 31.29 -8.11
N PRO A 785 19.33 32.38 -7.41
CA PRO A 785 18.45 33.53 -7.48
C PRO A 785 18.48 34.13 -8.89
N LEU A 786 17.31 34.45 -9.45
CA LEU A 786 17.12 35.18 -10.67
C LEU A 786 16.93 36.69 -10.38
N LYS A 787 16.32 36.98 -9.25
CA LYS A 787 16.06 38.34 -8.77
C LYS A 787 16.18 38.34 -7.24
N GLU A 788 17.13 39.10 -6.76
CA GLU A 788 17.45 39.31 -5.36
C GLU A 788 17.58 40.82 -5.06
N TYR A 789 17.67 41.18 -3.81
CA TYR A 789 17.89 42.55 -3.35
C TYR A 789 19.02 42.57 -2.33
N ASP A 790 19.64 43.75 -2.14
CA ASP A 790 20.73 43.89 -1.17
C ASP A 790 20.26 43.45 0.22
N GLY A 791 21.10 42.62 0.88
CA GLY A 791 20.81 42.00 2.18
C GLY A 791 20.07 40.70 2.13
N ASP A 792 19.64 40.20 0.95
CA ASP A 792 19.08 38.89 0.86
C ASP A 792 20.15 37.80 1.11
N THR A 793 19.83 36.78 1.88
CA THR A 793 20.69 35.61 2.13
C THR A 793 20.27 34.49 1.20
N THR A 794 21.23 33.96 0.44
CA THR A 794 20.98 32.92 -0.58
C THR A 794 21.57 31.60 -0.14
N GLU A 795 20.88 30.50 -0.52
CA GLU A 795 21.29 29.13 -0.26
C GLU A 795 21.19 28.33 -1.57
N ILE A 796 22.33 28.17 -2.25
CA ILE A 796 22.39 27.52 -3.57
C ILE A 796 22.09 26.04 -3.49
N PHE A 797 22.51 25.39 -2.41
CA PHE A 797 22.28 23.94 -2.18
C PHE A 797 21.55 23.74 -0.87
N SER A 798 20.45 22.99 -0.90
CA SER A 798 19.77 22.52 0.29
C SER A 798 19.54 21.01 0.24
N PHE A 799 19.62 20.40 1.41
CA PHE A 799 19.42 18.96 1.60
C PHE A 799 18.50 18.72 2.78
N ASN A 800 17.51 17.81 2.58
CA ASN A 800 16.59 17.43 3.65
C ASN A 800 16.36 15.92 3.63
N ILE A 801 16.36 15.31 4.82
CA ILE A 801 16.08 13.88 5.03
C ILE A 801 15.03 13.70 6.13
N GLY A 802 14.07 12.80 5.92
CA GLY A 802 13.07 12.41 6.90
C GLY A 802 11.96 13.43 7.15
N ASP A 803 11.99 14.60 6.51
CA ASP A 803 10.92 15.59 6.60
C ASP A 803 9.91 15.38 5.46
N THR A 804 8.61 15.33 5.79
CA THR A 804 7.53 15.15 4.80
C THR A 804 7.13 16.50 4.22
N PHE A 805 6.86 16.51 2.92
CA PHE A 805 6.41 17.67 2.13
C PHE A 805 5.05 18.24 2.58
#